data_231a7ee09dfc79356f6a2c93aa84d066
#
_entry.id   231a7ee09dfc79356f6a2c93aa84d066
#
_cell.length_a   1.000
_cell.length_b   1.000
_cell.length_c   1.000
_cell.angle_alpha   90.00
_cell.angle_beta   90.00
_cell.angle_gamma   90.00
#
_symmetry.space_group_name_H-M   'P 1'
#
loop_
_entity.id
_entity.type
_entity.pdbx_description
1 polymer ?
#
loop_
_entity_poly.entity_id
_entity_poly.type
_entity_poly.pdbx_seq_one_letter_code
_entity_poly.pdbx_strand_id
1 'polypeptide(L)'
;MKISVIVPYHGEEVYLSECLESLKEQTFKDFEVILVATGVDIPEEVIKKYDMLDIKSYRIDDNKVSAARNYGLKMAEGEYIAYVDCDDYLYEDFFEKMMACSQNNGEDVSFGRICYTWYSRHIHLSQEVTVNEKNDDEASKDNSEEKDGADEEELCYHDYIEEGDSEEVIHRKRVDMAEHYLVSKRKNLQNITALGNIYRKDYLIENNIAFNEELDYMTDLAYIAAVINADGRFNGDKSAVYVKRKHNDPIHMPSLMQKNSEDFDYIYRAYCDVIKNTKPDSELKARYDRKLLGYLASTVAPAIRTKNDGKWKRAYSKQFSELLTSISDDVYKDTTAYKRKLAVALMAGNLARVAKLARNKNYRNMLAYAVKNPRFITKAKDIMYRKRYAKQPVMDNVVLFESFFGKSYSDSPKYIFEKLNEMYPGKYECVWILEKKTELPYPAKQIKRFSFAYYKYLARAKYIVFNSRQPKNFIKRKENVFLETWHGTPLKKLVYDMDEVVSASPLYKRNFYIQSRSWDYLVAANSFSDEVFKRAFDYDKPMLKYGYPRNDILHRPDKDKIAADIKKKIGIPEDKKIILYAPTWRDDEFYEAGKYKFTLKLDLEKMRRELGDEYVVILRTHYFIADKIDVTGMEDFVYNLSKYDDIAELYLISDILITDYSSVFFDYANLKRPMLFFTYDLDKYRDVLRGFYIDMEKDIPGPLVFTTDEIIDSVKNIEAVSEKYADVYDTFYERFCGWEDGHASENCIKEVFK
;
A
#
# COMPACT_ATOMS: atom_id res chain seq x y z
N MET A 1 -20.61 7.12 -36.33
CA MET A 1 -19.93 7.01 -35.02
C MET A 1 -20.96 6.98 -33.93
N LYS A 2 -20.89 5.97 -33.07
CA LYS A 2 -21.92 5.75 -32.05
C LYS A 2 -21.56 6.37 -30.71
N ILE A 3 -20.29 6.27 -30.27
CA ILE A 3 -19.87 6.75 -28.96
C ILE A 3 -18.72 7.75 -29.10
N SER A 4 -18.76 8.87 -28.38
CA SER A 4 -17.61 9.72 -28.12
C SER A 4 -17.16 9.52 -26.68
N VAL A 5 -15.93 9.03 -26.51
CA VAL A 5 -15.30 8.77 -25.22
C VAL A 5 -14.46 9.99 -24.83
N ILE A 6 -14.90 10.73 -23.83
CA ILE A 6 -14.23 11.95 -23.36
C ILE A 6 -13.27 11.59 -22.24
N VAL A 7 -11.96 11.83 -22.46
CA VAL A 7 -10.87 11.52 -21.53
C VAL A 7 -10.17 12.79 -21.08
N PRO A 8 -10.47 13.33 -19.89
CA PRO A 8 -9.69 14.42 -19.29
C PRO A 8 -8.29 13.95 -18.92
N TYR A 9 -7.23 14.74 -19.20
CA TYR A 9 -5.84 14.40 -18.92
C TYR A 9 -5.13 15.53 -18.18
N HIS A 10 -4.40 15.17 -17.10
CA HIS A 10 -3.72 16.11 -16.20
C HIS A 10 -2.22 15.83 -16.00
N GLY A 11 -1.62 14.94 -16.84
CA GLY A 11 -0.18 14.66 -16.82
C GLY A 11 0.22 13.27 -16.31
N GLU A 12 -0.70 12.37 -16.02
CA GLU A 12 -0.41 11.02 -15.54
C GLU A 12 -0.24 10.02 -16.70
N GLU A 13 0.89 10.09 -17.45
CA GLU A 13 1.13 9.27 -18.66
C GLU A 13 1.03 7.76 -18.43
N VAL A 14 1.49 7.27 -17.28
CA VAL A 14 1.47 5.84 -16.95
C VAL A 14 0.03 5.33 -16.90
N TYR A 15 -0.85 6.07 -16.24
CA TYR A 15 -2.26 5.70 -16.13
C TYR A 15 -2.99 5.86 -17.47
N LEU A 16 -2.70 6.93 -18.22
CA LEU A 16 -3.28 7.14 -19.54
C LEU A 16 -2.99 5.97 -20.48
N SER A 17 -1.79 5.39 -20.44
CA SER A 17 -1.44 4.23 -21.24
C SER A 17 -2.35 3.03 -20.96
N GLU A 18 -2.65 2.76 -19.69
CA GLU A 18 -3.56 1.67 -19.31
C GLU A 18 -5.02 1.96 -19.68
N CYS A 19 -5.44 3.22 -19.57
CA CYS A 19 -6.76 3.68 -20.02
C CYS A 19 -6.93 3.44 -21.53
N LEU A 20 -5.99 3.93 -22.34
CA LEU A 20 -6.01 3.76 -23.81
C LEU A 20 -5.92 2.28 -24.22
N GLU A 21 -5.13 1.46 -23.52
CA GLU A 21 -5.10 0.02 -23.78
C GLU A 21 -6.46 -0.63 -23.53
N SER A 22 -7.19 -0.23 -22.48
CA SER A 22 -8.53 -0.74 -22.20
C SER A 22 -9.56 -0.31 -23.27
N LEU A 23 -9.39 0.87 -23.86
CA LEU A 23 -10.22 1.34 -24.97
C LEU A 23 -9.87 0.61 -26.27
N LYS A 24 -8.61 0.37 -26.56
CA LYS A 24 -8.15 -0.43 -27.70
C LYS A 24 -8.73 -1.83 -27.68
N GLU A 25 -8.84 -2.46 -26.52
CA GLU A 25 -9.33 -3.82 -26.34
C GLU A 25 -10.88 -3.93 -26.37
N GLN A 26 -11.63 -2.82 -26.35
CA GLN A 26 -13.09 -2.89 -26.43
C GLN A 26 -13.56 -3.75 -27.61
N THR A 27 -14.54 -4.63 -27.38
CA THR A 27 -15.17 -5.45 -28.43
C THR A 27 -15.99 -4.59 -29.38
N PHE A 28 -16.68 -3.57 -28.89
CA PHE A 28 -17.38 -2.56 -29.68
C PHE A 28 -16.39 -1.53 -30.23
N LYS A 29 -16.37 -1.30 -31.57
CA LYS A 29 -15.33 -0.49 -32.25
C LYS A 29 -15.83 0.85 -32.81
N ASP A 30 -17.13 1.09 -32.86
CA ASP A 30 -17.68 2.33 -33.47
C ASP A 30 -17.68 3.49 -32.43
N PHE A 31 -16.48 3.93 -32.03
CA PHE A 31 -16.28 5.06 -31.13
C PHE A 31 -15.04 5.90 -31.50
N GLU A 32 -15.03 7.14 -31.06
CA GLU A 32 -13.87 8.05 -31.04
C GLU A 32 -13.41 8.30 -29.60
N VAL A 33 -12.16 8.70 -29.43
CA VAL A 33 -11.59 9.16 -28.17
C VAL A 33 -11.28 10.64 -28.25
N ILE A 34 -11.86 11.45 -27.39
CA ILE A 34 -11.62 12.88 -27.26
C ILE A 34 -10.76 13.12 -26.03
N LEU A 35 -9.44 13.21 -26.23
CA LEU A 35 -8.48 13.49 -25.17
C LEU A 35 -8.39 15.00 -24.95
N VAL A 36 -8.68 15.48 -23.76
CA VAL A 36 -8.61 16.91 -23.42
C VAL A 36 -7.55 17.13 -22.33
N ALA A 37 -6.38 17.65 -22.74
CA ALA A 37 -5.31 18.01 -21.84
C ALA A 37 -5.58 19.34 -21.14
N THR A 38 -5.47 19.38 -19.82
CA THR A 38 -5.82 20.52 -18.96
C THR A 38 -4.59 21.09 -18.28
N GLY A 39 -4.14 22.26 -18.67
CA GLY A 39 -2.96 22.94 -18.11
C GLY A 39 -1.64 22.20 -18.32
N VAL A 40 -1.63 21.12 -19.10
CA VAL A 40 -0.45 20.30 -19.43
C VAL A 40 -0.36 20.11 -20.94
N ASP A 41 0.81 19.67 -21.41
CA ASP A 41 0.99 19.37 -22.82
C ASP A 41 0.34 18.04 -23.22
N ILE A 42 -0.03 17.92 -24.50
CA ILE A 42 -0.59 16.71 -25.06
C ILE A 42 0.51 15.62 -25.07
N PRO A 43 0.23 14.40 -24.54
CA PRO A 43 1.22 13.32 -24.44
C PRO A 43 1.36 12.58 -25.79
N GLU A 44 1.90 13.27 -26.81
CA GLU A 44 1.96 12.75 -28.18
C GLU A 44 2.68 11.41 -28.30
N GLU A 45 3.75 11.18 -27.54
CA GLU A 45 4.49 9.92 -27.55
C GLU A 45 3.67 8.75 -26.99
N VAL A 46 2.74 9.01 -26.07
CA VAL A 46 1.80 7.99 -25.59
C VAL A 46 0.75 7.73 -26.67
N ILE A 47 0.14 8.79 -27.22
CA ILE A 47 -0.92 8.69 -28.24
C ILE A 47 -0.46 7.91 -29.47
N LYS A 48 0.76 8.16 -29.97
CA LYS A 48 1.34 7.46 -31.13
C LYS A 48 1.38 5.93 -30.99
N LYS A 49 1.39 5.40 -29.77
CA LYS A 49 1.35 3.94 -29.52
C LYS A 49 -0.03 3.33 -29.76
N TYR A 50 -1.06 4.16 -29.87
CA TYR A 50 -2.46 3.78 -30.02
C TYR A 50 -3.08 4.31 -31.32
N ASP A 51 -2.32 4.32 -32.40
CA ASP A 51 -2.69 4.80 -33.74
C ASP A 51 -3.90 4.08 -34.36
N MET A 52 -4.26 2.89 -33.85
CA MET A 52 -5.47 2.17 -34.22
C MET A 52 -6.75 2.75 -33.61
N LEU A 53 -6.66 3.63 -32.60
CA LEU A 53 -7.78 4.36 -32.03
C LEU A 53 -7.97 5.69 -32.75
N ASP A 54 -9.20 6.09 -33.02
CA ASP A 54 -9.53 7.43 -33.51
C ASP A 54 -9.43 8.44 -32.35
N ILE A 55 -8.21 8.95 -32.08
CA ILE A 55 -7.94 9.88 -30.98
C ILE A 55 -7.88 11.30 -31.52
N LYS A 56 -8.82 12.14 -31.08
CA LYS A 56 -8.81 13.61 -31.30
C LYS A 56 -8.31 14.25 -30.01
N SER A 57 -7.15 14.91 -30.05
CA SER A 57 -6.54 15.53 -28.86
C SER A 57 -6.68 17.06 -28.88
N TYR A 58 -7.01 17.62 -27.74
CA TYR A 58 -7.19 19.04 -27.54
C TYR A 58 -6.47 19.50 -26.27
N ARG A 59 -6.03 20.76 -26.24
CA ARG A 59 -5.47 21.39 -25.06
C ARG A 59 -6.31 22.58 -24.65
N ILE A 60 -6.61 22.68 -23.35
CA ILE A 60 -7.25 23.85 -22.77
C ILE A 60 -6.38 24.41 -21.63
N ASP A 61 -6.42 25.72 -21.41
CA ASP A 61 -5.63 26.38 -20.37
C ASP A 61 -6.27 26.23 -18.98
N ASP A 62 -7.58 25.92 -18.90
CA ASP A 62 -8.24 25.59 -17.64
C ASP A 62 -7.74 24.24 -17.13
N ASN A 63 -7.42 24.15 -15.83
CA ASN A 63 -6.88 22.94 -15.20
C ASN A 63 -7.97 22.08 -14.52
N LYS A 64 -9.24 22.32 -14.82
CA LYS A 64 -10.37 21.62 -14.19
C LYS A 64 -10.91 20.48 -15.06
N VAL A 65 -11.22 19.36 -14.41
CA VAL A 65 -11.86 18.18 -15.06
C VAL A 65 -13.22 18.54 -15.65
N SER A 66 -13.99 19.39 -14.97
CA SER A 66 -15.31 19.86 -15.44
C SER A 66 -15.22 20.61 -16.78
N ALA A 67 -14.26 21.50 -16.93
CA ALA A 67 -14.02 22.24 -18.16
C ALA A 67 -13.61 21.30 -19.31
N ALA A 68 -12.74 20.32 -19.03
CA ALA A 68 -12.34 19.30 -20.02
C ALA A 68 -13.53 18.45 -20.48
N ARG A 69 -14.38 17.98 -19.57
CA ARG A 69 -15.57 17.19 -19.91
C ARG A 69 -16.56 17.97 -20.75
N ASN A 70 -16.82 19.23 -20.39
CA ASN A 70 -17.70 20.11 -21.17
C ASN A 70 -17.11 20.45 -22.55
N TYR A 71 -15.81 20.70 -22.60
CA TYR A 71 -15.13 20.94 -23.89
C TYR A 71 -15.20 19.70 -24.79
N GLY A 72 -14.94 18.52 -24.24
CA GLY A 72 -15.07 17.25 -24.96
C GLY A 72 -16.49 16.99 -25.47
N LEU A 73 -17.53 17.33 -24.69
CA LEU A 73 -18.93 17.25 -25.13
C LEU A 73 -19.21 18.13 -26.35
N LYS A 74 -18.62 19.34 -26.42
CA LYS A 74 -18.75 20.24 -27.59
C LYS A 74 -18.09 19.67 -28.82
N MET A 75 -16.95 18.94 -28.66
CA MET A 75 -16.19 18.35 -29.76
C MET A 75 -16.72 16.98 -30.20
N ALA A 76 -17.58 16.36 -29.41
CA ALA A 76 -18.11 15.02 -29.65
C ALA A 76 -18.96 14.93 -30.93
N GLU A 77 -18.73 13.92 -31.76
CA GLU A 77 -19.50 13.62 -32.97
C GLU A 77 -20.45 12.41 -32.79
N GLY A 78 -20.21 11.60 -31.74
CA GLY A 78 -20.99 10.40 -31.45
C GLY A 78 -22.42 10.71 -30.96
N GLU A 79 -23.30 9.75 -31.16
CA GLU A 79 -24.68 9.76 -30.69
C GLU A 79 -24.78 9.66 -29.17
N TYR A 80 -23.83 8.91 -28.54
CA TYR A 80 -23.69 8.73 -27.11
C TYR A 80 -22.36 9.28 -26.61
N ILE A 81 -22.38 9.74 -25.37
CA ILE A 81 -21.20 10.27 -24.64
C ILE A 81 -20.84 9.32 -23.51
N ALA A 82 -19.56 8.97 -23.41
CA ALA A 82 -18.98 8.26 -22.27
C ALA A 82 -17.86 9.12 -21.66
N TYR A 83 -17.87 9.31 -20.34
CA TYR A 83 -16.77 9.94 -19.63
C TYR A 83 -15.87 8.85 -19.03
N VAL A 84 -14.57 8.92 -19.30
CA VAL A 84 -13.56 7.98 -18.78
C VAL A 84 -12.39 8.80 -18.22
N ASP A 85 -12.13 8.72 -16.93
CA ASP A 85 -10.98 9.39 -16.34
C ASP A 85 -9.67 8.70 -16.80
N CYS A 86 -8.61 9.45 -17.08
CA CYS A 86 -7.37 8.92 -17.67
C CYS A 86 -6.61 7.96 -16.73
N ASP A 87 -6.96 7.93 -15.44
CA ASP A 87 -6.40 7.01 -14.45
C ASP A 87 -7.26 5.75 -14.23
N ASP A 88 -8.41 5.64 -14.92
CA ASP A 88 -9.35 4.52 -14.85
C ASP A 88 -9.26 3.60 -16.07
N TYR A 89 -10.00 2.50 -16.09
CA TYR A 89 -10.09 1.59 -17.25
C TYR A 89 -11.42 0.81 -17.29
N LEU A 90 -11.70 0.22 -18.46
CA LEU A 90 -12.92 -0.52 -18.74
C LEU A 90 -12.63 -2.02 -18.92
N TYR A 91 -13.63 -2.89 -18.66
CA TYR A 91 -13.60 -4.25 -19.15
C TYR A 91 -13.84 -4.26 -20.66
N GLU A 92 -13.33 -5.25 -21.36
CA GLU A 92 -13.30 -5.32 -22.83
C GLU A 92 -14.67 -5.28 -23.51
N ASP A 93 -15.72 -5.72 -22.83
CA ASP A 93 -17.09 -5.80 -23.30
C ASP A 93 -18.00 -4.65 -22.80
N PHE A 94 -17.41 -3.63 -22.14
CA PHE A 94 -18.17 -2.57 -21.50
C PHE A 94 -19.07 -1.81 -22.51
N PHE A 95 -18.50 -1.31 -23.61
CA PHE A 95 -19.30 -0.55 -24.59
C PHE A 95 -20.30 -1.43 -25.36
N GLU A 96 -19.99 -2.69 -25.65
CA GLU A 96 -20.92 -3.62 -26.26
C GLU A 96 -22.19 -3.81 -25.42
N LYS A 97 -22.02 -4.08 -24.13
CA LYS A 97 -23.11 -4.23 -23.16
C LYS A 97 -23.92 -2.94 -22.99
N MET A 98 -23.23 -1.81 -22.88
CA MET A 98 -23.89 -0.52 -22.71
C MET A 98 -24.69 -0.12 -23.95
N MET A 99 -24.18 -0.41 -25.15
CA MET A 99 -24.90 -0.17 -26.41
C MET A 99 -26.10 -1.10 -26.60
N ALA A 100 -25.95 -2.38 -26.24
CA ALA A 100 -27.09 -3.32 -26.23
C ALA A 100 -28.21 -2.84 -25.30
N CYS A 101 -27.83 -2.30 -24.14
CA CYS A 101 -28.73 -1.70 -23.16
C CYS A 101 -29.47 -0.47 -23.75
N SER A 102 -28.77 0.39 -24.52
CA SER A 102 -29.31 1.66 -25.04
C SER A 102 -30.16 1.48 -26.32
N GLN A 103 -29.81 0.55 -27.18
CA GLN A 103 -30.45 0.38 -28.50
C GLN A 103 -31.83 -0.26 -28.44
N ASN A 104 -32.12 -1.09 -27.44
CA ASN A 104 -33.36 -1.86 -27.37
C ASN A 104 -34.62 -1.02 -27.24
N ASN A 105 -34.53 0.20 -26.62
CA ASN A 105 -35.70 1.04 -26.39
C ASN A 105 -35.41 2.56 -26.56
N GLY A 106 -34.27 2.95 -27.13
CA GLY A 106 -33.88 4.36 -27.32
C GLY A 106 -33.67 5.09 -25.99
N GLU A 107 -32.88 4.50 -25.10
CA GLU A 107 -32.63 5.05 -23.77
C GLU A 107 -31.77 6.30 -23.81
N ASP A 108 -32.07 7.25 -22.93
CA ASP A 108 -31.32 8.49 -22.81
C ASP A 108 -30.05 8.30 -21.98
N VAL A 109 -30.10 7.39 -21.00
CA VAL A 109 -28.99 7.07 -20.13
C VAL A 109 -28.93 5.58 -19.83
N SER A 110 -27.78 4.97 -20.11
CA SER A 110 -27.48 3.62 -19.63
C SER A 110 -26.36 3.62 -18.62
N PHE A 111 -26.48 2.83 -17.54
CA PHE A 111 -25.51 2.81 -16.45
C PHE A 111 -25.01 1.41 -16.16
N GLY A 112 -23.68 1.31 -15.93
CA GLY A 112 -22.98 0.09 -15.57
C GLY A 112 -22.61 0.04 -14.09
N ARG A 113 -21.83 -0.98 -13.75
CA ARG A 113 -21.26 -1.18 -12.41
C ARG A 113 -19.91 -0.50 -12.27
N ILE A 114 -19.66 0.19 -11.15
CA ILE A 114 -18.35 0.72 -10.78
C ILE A 114 -17.65 -0.23 -9.81
N CYS A 115 -16.48 -0.70 -10.19
CA CYS A 115 -15.56 -1.42 -9.31
C CYS A 115 -14.39 -0.50 -8.92
N TYR A 116 -13.77 -0.77 -7.77
CA TYR A 116 -12.61 -0.01 -7.31
C TYR A 116 -11.40 -0.91 -7.17
N THR A 117 -10.23 -0.44 -7.65
CA THR A 117 -8.97 -1.18 -7.51
C THR A 117 -7.84 -0.27 -7.04
N TRP A 118 -6.81 -0.86 -6.41
CA TRP A 118 -5.54 -0.23 -6.08
C TRP A 118 -4.42 -0.70 -7.03
N TYR A 119 -4.72 -1.67 -7.90
CA TYR A 119 -3.75 -2.35 -8.75
C TYR A 119 -3.80 -1.79 -10.17
N SER A 120 -2.69 -1.95 -10.90
CA SER A 120 -2.69 -1.77 -12.35
C SER A 120 -3.67 -2.72 -13.02
N ARG A 121 -4.04 -2.37 -14.25
CA ARG A 121 -4.94 -3.17 -15.06
C ARG A 121 -4.42 -4.60 -15.25
N HIS A 122 -3.13 -4.74 -15.59
CA HIS A 122 -2.49 -6.04 -15.81
C HIS A 122 -2.58 -6.96 -14.58
N ILE A 123 -2.25 -6.45 -13.39
CA ILE A 123 -2.33 -7.23 -12.15
C ILE A 123 -3.77 -7.54 -11.77
N HIS A 124 -4.67 -6.57 -11.91
CA HIS A 124 -6.08 -6.77 -11.59
C HIS A 124 -6.69 -7.91 -12.42
N LEU A 125 -6.44 -7.92 -13.73
CA LEU A 125 -6.97 -8.94 -14.63
C LEU A 125 -6.28 -10.31 -14.45
N SER A 126 -4.96 -10.35 -14.19
CA SER A 126 -4.20 -11.61 -14.07
C SER A 126 -4.50 -12.39 -12.78
N GLN A 127 -4.93 -11.72 -11.73
CA GLN A 127 -5.13 -12.35 -10.41
C GLN A 127 -6.57 -12.81 -10.17
N GLU A 128 -7.51 -12.60 -11.12
CA GLU A 128 -8.95 -12.76 -10.85
C GLU A 128 -9.33 -12.15 -9.49
N VAL A 129 -8.72 -11.02 -9.15
CA VAL A 129 -8.98 -10.33 -7.90
C VAL A 129 -10.42 -9.85 -7.96
N THR A 130 -11.33 -10.73 -7.60
CA THR A 130 -12.67 -10.31 -7.18
C THR A 130 -12.41 -9.31 -6.07
N VAL A 131 -12.57 -8.03 -6.38
CA VAL A 131 -12.61 -6.95 -5.41
C VAL A 131 -13.84 -7.24 -4.55
N ASN A 132 -13.68 -8.13 -3.59
CA ASN A 132 -14.67 -8.30 -2.54
C ASN A 132 -14.70 -6.96 -1.82
N GLU A 133 -15.82 -6.28 -1.84
CA GLU A 133 -16.06 -5.02 -1.10
C GLU A 133 -15.71 -5.16 0.40
N LYS A 134 -15.54 -6.39 0.90
CA LYS A 134 -15.03 -6.70 2.24
C LYS A 134 -13.56 -6.32 2.50
N ASN A 135 -12.74 -6.14 1.48
CA ASN A 135 -11.33 -5.74 1.67
C ASN A 135 -11.14 -4.22 1.80
N ASP A 136 -12.10 -3.41 1.40
CA ASP A 136 -12.11 -1.97 1.71
C ASP A 136 -12.21 -1.71 3.23
N ASP A 137 -12.69 -2.68 4.01
CA ASP A 137 -12.80 -2.58 5.47
C ASP A 137 -11.48 -2.70 6.23
N GLU A 138 -10.39 -3.20 5.65
CA GLU A 138 -9.10 -3.23 6.38
C GLU A 138 -8.39 -1.87 6.40
N ALA A 139 -8.60 -1.01 5.44
CA ALA A 139 -8.11 0.36 5.48
C ALA A 139 -9.01 1.30 6.31
N SER A 140 -10.28 0.94 6.53
CA SER A 140 -11.30 1.71 7.25
C SER A 140 -11.77 1.08 8.57
N LYS A 141 -11.15 -0.02 9.04
CA LYS A 141 -11.49 -0.70 10.31
C LYS A 141 -11.35 0.15 11.58
N ASP A 142 -11.08 1.43 11.43
CA ASP A 142 -11.19 2.40 12.54
C ASP A 142 -12.61 3.01 12.69
N ASN A 143 -13.54 2.71 11.80
CA ASN A 143 -14.92 3.18 11.91
C ASN A 143 -15.91 2.00 11.83
N SER A 144 -16.45 1.64 13.00
CA SER A 144 -17.60 0.78 13.15
C SER A 144 -18.80 1.37 12.41
N GLU A 145 -19.10 0.89 11.22
CA GLU A 145 -20.41 1.09 10.60
C GLU A 145 -21.31 -0.11 10.85
N GLU A 146 -22.58 0.19 11.12
CA GLU A 146 -23.64 -0.75 11.29
C GLU A 146 -23.70 -1.69 10.07
N LYS A 147 -23.66 -2.98 10.32
CA LYS A 147 -24.13 -3.96 9.35
C LYS A 147 -25.63 -3.76 9.20
N ASP A 148 -26.05 -3.07 8.18
CA ASP A 148 -27.36 -3.36 7.59
C ASP A 148 -27.20 -4.70 6.86
N GLY A 149 -27.58 -5.76 7.56
CA GLY A 149 -27.71 -7.08 6.97
C GLY A 149 -28.96 -7.08 6.10
N ALA A 150 -28.77 -6.91 4.81
CA ALA A 150 -29.66 -7.43 3.81
C ALA A 150 -28.81 -8.35 2.94
N ASP A 151 -29.20 -9.59 2.86
CA ASP A 151 -28.70 -10.54 1.89
C ASP A 151 -28.80 -9.90 0.51
N GLU A 152 -27.67 -9.77 -0.19
CA GLU A 152 -27.64 -9.30 -1.56
C GLU A 152 -28.18 -10.41 -2.46
N GLU A 153 -29.50 -10.53 -2.57
CA GLU A 153 -30.12 -11.15 -3.71
C GLU A 153 -29.74 -10.32 -4.95
N GLU A 154 -29.11 -10.96 -5.92
CA GLU A 154 -28.79 -10.40 -7.24
C GLU A 154 -30.07 -10.08 -8.02
N LEU A 155 -30.72 -8.96 -7.70
CA LEU A 155 -31.80 -8.44 -8.53
C LEU A 155 -31.19 -7.89 -9.84
N CYS A 156 -31.48 -8.55 -10.95
CA CYS A 156 -31.25 -8.00 -12.28
C CYS A 156 -32.07 -6.72 -12.46
N TYR A 157 -31.60 -5.78 -13.28
CA TYR A 157 -32.34 -4.55 -13.56
C TYR A 157 -33.71 -4.82 -14.20
N HIS A 158 -33.92 -5.99 -14.78
CA HIS A 158 -35.22 -6.43 -15.37
C HIS A 158 -36.26 -6.85 -14.32
N ASP A 159 -35.85 -7.13 -13.08
CA ASP A 159 -36.77 -7.62 -12.04
C ASP A 159 -37.70 -6.53 -11.48
N TYR A 160 -37.51 -5.27 -11.90
CA TYR A 160 -38.36 -4.14 -11.50
C TYR A 160 -39.59 -3.92 -12.40
N ILE A 161 -39.69 -4.56 -13.58
CA ILE A 161 -40.77 -4.40 -14.56
C ILE A 161 -41.57 -5.67 -14.61
N GLU A 162 -42.89 -5.58 -14.34
CA GLU A 162 -43.80 -6.69 -14.37
C GLU A 162 -44.51 -6.77 -15.72
N GLU A 163 -44.87 -8.00 -16.17
CA GLU A 163 -45.64 -8.19 -17.37
C GLU A 163 -47.05 -7.59 -17.20
N GLY A 164 -47.39 -6.55 -17.99
CA GLY A 164 -48.64 -5.82 -17.88
C GLY A 164 -48.53 -4.40 -17.30
N ASP A 165 -47.35 -3.96 -16.90
CA ASP A 165 -47.12 -2.55 -16.51
C ASP A 165 -47.41 -1.60 -17.68
N SER A 166 -48.07 -0.47 -17.42
CA SER A 166 -48.25 0.58 -18.42
C SER A 166 -46.93 1.30 -18.69
N GLU A 167 -46.79 1.96 -19.85
CA GLU A 167 -45.59 2.73 -20.19
C GLU A 167 -45.23 3.78 -19.10
N GLU A 168 -46.21 4.44 -18.50
CA GLU A 168 -46.02 5.40 -17.41
C GLU A 168 -45.47 4.73 -16.13
N VAL A 169 -45.95 3.53 -15.81
CA VAL A 169 -45.48 2.74 -14.66
C VAL A 169 -44.03 2.27 -14.91
N ILE A 170 -43.77 1.76 -16.13
CA ILE A 170 -42.41 1.36 -16.55
C ILE A 170 -41.45 2.52 -16.45
N HIS A 171 -41.80 3.69 -16.98
CA HIS A 171 -40.98 4.89 -16.92
C HIS A 171 -40.66 5.28 -15.48
N ARG A 172 -41.67 5.37 -14.60
CA ARG A 172 -41.47 5.68 -13.17
C ARG A 172 -40.59 4.66 -12.47
N LYS A 173 -40.78 3.36 -12.71
CA LYS A 173 -39.94 2.30 -12.15
C LYS A 173 -38.47 2.43 -12.60
N ARG A 174 -38.23 2.82 -13.85
CA ARG A 174 -36.89 3.05 -14.41
C ARG A 174 -36.21 4.30 -13.79
N VAL A 175 -36.96 5.37 -13.58
CA VAL A 175 -36.43 6.56 -12.86
C VAL A 175 -36.09 6.21 -11.42
N ASP A 176 -36.95 5.49 -10.69
CA ASP A 176 -36.65 5.05 -9.32
C ASP A 176 -35.43 4.12 -9.26
N MET A 177 -35.28 3.23 -10.25
CA MET A 177 -34.09 2.39 -10.41
C MET A 177 -32.83 3.24 -10.62
N ALA A 178 -32.86 4.26 -11.49
CA ALA A 178 -31.73 5.17 -11.70
C ALA A 178 -31.38 5.92 -10.41
N GLU A 179 -32.34 6.48 -9.69
CA GLU A 179 -32.15 7.12 -8.39
C GLU A 179 -31.51 6.16 -7.38
N HIS A 180 -31.97 4.91 -7.39
CA HIS A 180 -31.44 3.90 -6.48
C HIS A 180 -29.97 3.58 -6.78
N TYR A 181 -29.62 3.24 -8.02
CA TYR A 181 -28.27 2.81 -8.37
C TYR A 181 -27.26 3.95 -8.48
N LEU A 182 -27.66 5.09 -9.05
CA LEU A 182 -26.76 6.23 -9.23
C LEU A 182 -26.56 7.05 -7.93
N VAL A 183 -27.52 7.02 -7.01
CA VAL A 183 -27.46 7.80 -5.77
C VAL A 183 -27.48 6.92 -4.52
N SER A 184 -28.55 6.13 -4.30
CA SER A 184 -28.75 5.44 -3.00
C SER A 184 -27.76 4.31 -2.74
N LYS A 185 -27.44 3.47 -3.72
CA LYS A 185 -26.45 2.38 -3.60
C LYS A 185 -25.00 2.86 -3.50
N ARG A 186 -24.70 4.10 -3.85
CA ARG A 186 -23.35 4.64 -3.69
C ARG A 186 -22.99 4.72 -2.20
N LYS A 187 -21.83 4.20 -1.80
CA LYS A 187 -21.40 4.11 -0.39
C LYS A 187 -21.50 5.46 0.35
N ASN A 188 -20.99 6.52 -0.26
CA ASN A 188 -20.96 7.88 0.29
C ASN A 188 -21.42 8.90 -0.74
N LEU A 189 -21.70 10.13 -0.31
CA LEU A 189 -21.96 11.26 -1.19
C LEU A 189 -20.85 11.42 -2.26
N GLN A 190 -19.59 11.28 -1.88
CA GLN A 190 -18.42 11.41 -2.76
C GLN A 190 -18.28 10.27 -3.81
N ASN A 191 -19.05 9.21 -3.71
CA ASN A 191 -19.03 8.09 -4.67
C ASN A 191 -20.11 8.22 -5.76
N ILE A 192 -20.96 9.25 -5.70
CA ILE A 192 -21.86 9.59 -6.80
C ILE A 192 -21.01 10.11 -7.95
N THR A 193 -21.14 9.52 -9.14
CA THR A 193 -20.25 9.82 -10.26
C THR A 193 -20.95 9.70 -11.61
N ALA A 194 -20.51 10.52 -12.57
CA ALA A 194 -20.92 10.46 -13.97
C ALA A 194 -20.24 9.33 -14.76
N LEU A 195 -19.22 8.71 -14.17
CA LEU A 195 -18.43 7.64 -14.79
C LEU A 195 -19.19 6.30 -14.80
N GLY A 196 -18.83 5.42 -15.72
CA GLY A 196 -19.45 4.11 -15.86
C GLY A 196 -20.86 4.15 -16.47
N ASN A 197 -21.22 5.26 -17.11
CA ASN A 197 -22.48 5.47 -17.78
C ASN A 197 -22.25 5.92 -19.23
N ILE A 198 -23.23 5.71 -20.11
CA ILE A 198 -23.31 6.38 -21.41
C ILE A 198 -24.59 7.23 -21.47
N TYR A 199 -24.50 8.37 -22.14
CA TYR A 199 -25.54 9.37 -22.22
C TYR A 199 -25.85 9.68 -23.68
N ARG A 200 -27.12 9.72 -24.08
CA ARG A 200 -27.48 10.21 -25.40
C ARG A 200 -27.13 11.69 -25.48
N LYS A 201 -26.34 12.08 -26.47
CA LYS A 201 -25.79 13.45 -26.62
C LYS A 201 -26.91 14.50 -26.67
N ASP A 202 -27.94 14.26 -27.51
CA ASP A 202 -29.06 15.19 -27.66
C ASP A 202 -29.80 15.41 -26.34
N TYR A 203 -30.00 14.36 -25.54
CA TYR A 203 -30.60 14.47 -24.23
C TYR A 203 -29.83 15.44 -23.30
N LEU A 204 -28.49 15.39 -23.30
CA LEU A 204 -27.66 16.30 -22.53
C LEU A 204 -27.81 17.75 -23.03
N ILE A 205 -27.81 17.94 -24.36
CA ILE A 205 -27.86 19.26 -24.97
C ILE A 205 -29.25 19.89 -24.78
N GLU A 206 -30.34 19.17 -25.10
CA GLU A 206 -31.71 19.62 -25.00
C GLU A 206 -32.09 20.04 -23.57
N ASN A 207 -31.52 19.36 -22.56
CA ASN A 207 -31.78 19.65 -21.15
C ASN A 207 -30.72 20.56 -20.50
N ASN A 208 -29.75 21.08 -21.28
CA ASN A 208 -28.65 21.93 -20.79
C ASN A 208 -27.85 21.28 -19.64
N ILE A 209 -27.60 19.97 -19.72
CA ILE A 209 -26.88 19.22 -18.71
C ILE A 209 -25.38 19.37 -18.97
N ALA A 210 -24.67 20.04 -18.05
CA ALA A 210 -23.23 20.25 -18.11
C ALA A 210 -22.62 20.23 -16.70
N PHE A 211 -21.31 20.04 -16.62
CA PHE A 211 -20.58 20.15 -15.37
C PHE A 211 -20.39 21.62 -14.99
N ASN A 212 -20.40 21.92 -13.69
CA ASN A 212 -20.10 23.25 -13.20
C ASN A 212 -18.59 23.52 -13.29
N GLU A 213 -18.17 24.40 -14.18
CA GLU A 213 -16.77 24.76 -14.41
C GLU A 213 -16.15 25.63 -13.30
N GLU A 214 -16.94 26.14 -12.36
CA GLU A 214 -16.41 26.83 -11.17
C GLU A 214 -15.82 25.84 -10.15
N LEU A 215 -16.15 24.55 -10.27
CA LEU A 215 -15.69 23.47 -9.40
C LEU A 215 -14.69 22.56 -10.13
N ASP A 216 -13.66 22.13 -9.43
CA ASP A 216 -12.69 21.13 -9.89
C ASP A 216 -12.91 19.76 -9.21
N TYR A 217 -13.76 19.71 -8.18
CA TYR A 217 -14.03 18.53 -7.40
C TYR A 217 -15.52 18.42 -7.01
N MET A 218 -16.07 17.20 -6.95
CA MET A 218 -17.48 16.91 -6.61
C MET A 218 -18.51 17.39 -7.63
N THR A 219 -18.10 17.69 -8.85
CA THR A 219 -18.96 18.20 -9.93
C THR A 219 -20.02 17.19 -10.36
N ASP A 220 -19.72 15.90 -10.22
CA ASP A 220 -20.59 14.77 -10.58
C ASP A 220 -21.91 14.77 -9.79
N LEU A 221 -21.93 15.34 -8.57
CA LEU A 221 -23.15 15.37 -7.73
C LEU A 221 -24.30 16.08 -8.41
N ALA A 222 -24.04 17.31 -8.85
CA ALA A 222 -25.04 18.15 -9.51
C ALA A 222 -25.35 17.65 -10.93
N TYR A 223 -24.32 17.12 -11.62
CA TYR A 223 -24.50 16.53 -12.95
C TYR A 223 -25.49 15.35 -12.92
N ILE A 224 -25.29 14.38 -12.02
CA ILE A 224 -26.21 13.23 -11.87
C ILE A 224 -27.59 13.68 -11.39
N ALA A 225 -27.66 14.70 -10.52
CA ALA A 225 -28.95 15.26 -10.12
C ALA A 225 -29.70 15.88 -11.32
N ALA A 226 -29.01 16.63 -12.19
CA ALA A 226 -29.59 17.19 -13.40
C ALA A 226 -30.03 16.10 -14.40
N VAL A 227 -29.18 15.09 -14.61
CA VAL A 227 -29.47 13.93 -15.47
C VAL A 227 -30.77 13.24 -15.04
N ILE A 228 -30.94 12.94 -13.76
CA ILE A 228 -32.13 12.24 -13.29
C ILE A 228 -33.36 13.17 -13.28
N ASN A 229 -33.18 14.44 -12.89
CA ASN A 229 -34.28 15.39 -12.80
C ASN A 229 -34.87 15.80 -14.16
N ALA A 230 -34.13 15.63 -15.25
CA ALA A 230 -34.61 15.85 -16.63
C ALA A 230 -35.55 14.76 -17.13
N ASP A 231 -35.86 13.76 -16.30
CA ASP A 231 -36.91 12.76 -16.53
C ASP A 231 -36.70 11.93 -17.81
N GLY A 232 -35.44 11.51 -18.08
CA GLY A 232 -35.06 10.70 -19.21
C GLY A 232 -35.46 9.25 -19.10
N ARG A 233 -35.19 8.49 -20.17
CA ARG A 233 -35.33 7.02 -20.19
C ARG A 233 -34.06 6.38 -19.71
N PHE A 234 -34.16 5.57 -18.65
CA PHE A 234 -33.03 4.94 -17.98
C PHE A 234 -33.05 3.43 -18.12
N ASN A 235 -31.87 2.85 -18.29
CA ASN A 235 -31.65 1.40 -18.19
C ASN A 235 -30.24 1.11 -17.65
N GLY A 236 -29.94 -0.15 -17.31
CA GLY A 236 -28.62 -0.49 -16.79
C GLY A 236 -28.24 -1.95 -16.94
N ASP A 237 -26.94 -2.21 -17.00
CA ASP A 237 -26.36 -3.55 -17.02
C ASP A 237 -25.22 -3.65 -16.00
N LYS A 238 -25.41 -4.44 -14.92
CA LYS A 238 -24.41 -4.68 -13.88
C LYS A 238 -23.20 -5.45 -14.37
N SER A 239 -23.31 -6.16 -15.48
CA SER A 239 -22.20 -6.90 -16.08
C SER A 239 -21.25 -5.99 -16.88
N ALA A 240 -21.70 -4.79 -17.25
CA ALA A 240 -20.85 -3.75 -17.83
C ALA A 240 -20.02 -3.07 -16.73
N VAL A 241 -18.71 -3.33 -16.68
CA VAL A 241 -17.85 -2.94 -15.57
C VAL A 241 -16.91 -1.80 -15.94
N TYR A 242 -17.03 -0.70 -15.22
CA TYR A 242 -16.07 0.40 -15.18
C TYR A 242 -15.19 0.25 -13.94
N VAL A 243 -13.86 0.30 -14.09
CA VAL A 243 -12.92 0.13 -12.97
C VAL A 243 -12.30 1.48 -12.60
N LYS A 244 -12.64 1.96 -11.42
CA LYS A 244 -12.09 3.20 -10.87
C LYS A 244 -10.86 2.92 -10.02
N ARG A 245 -9.74 3.57 -10.39
CA ARG A 245 -8.47 3.41 -9.70
C ARG A 245 -8.40 4.26 -8.44
N LYS A 246 -7.85 3.68 -7.38
CA LYS A 246 -7.40 4.40 -6.18
C LYS A 246 -5.89 4.50 -6.23
N HIS A 247 -5.33 5.70 -6.15
CA HIS A 247 -3.90 5.89 -6.21
C HIS A 247 -3.22 5.37 -4.94
N ASN A 248 -2.27 4.45 -5.10
CA ASN A 248 -1.53 3.83 -4.00
C ASN A 248 -0.34 4.67 -3.52
N ASP A 249 -0.04 5.78 -4.20
CA ASP A 249 0.91 6.81 -3.78
C ASP A 249 0.20 8.16 -3.53
N PRO A 250 -0.52 8.30 -2.41
CA PRO A 250 -1.27 9.53 -2.12
C PRO A 250 -0.38 10.69 -1.65
N ILE A 251 0.94 10.53 -1.60
CA ILE A 251 1.89 11.58 -1.23
C ILE A 251 2.42 12.28 -2.48
N HIS A 252 2.94 11.55 -3.48
CA HIS A 252 3.54 12.13 -4.69
C HIS A 252 2.55 12.18 -5.86
N MET A 253 1.62 11.23 -5.94
CA MET A 253 0.62 11.14 -7.01
C MET A 253 -0.81 11.00 -6.43
N PRO A 254 -1.28 11.95 -5.62
CA PRO A 254 -2.62 11.87 -5.04
C PRO A 254 -3.69 12.11 -6.10
N SER A 255 -4.77 11.31 -6.09
CA SER A 255 -5.97 11.62 -6.88
C SER A 255 -6.64 12.92 -6.39
N LEU A 256 -7.52 13.50 -7.21
CA LEU A 256 -8.27 14.71 -6.83
C LEU A 256 -9.05 14.50 -5.51
N MET A 257 -9.63 13.32 -5.32
CA MET A 257 -10.31 12.97 -4.07
C MET A 257 -9.35 12.93 -2.86
N GLN A 258 -8.14 12.43 -3.04
CA GLN A 258 -7.15 12.38 -1.97
C GLN A 258 -6.59 13.76 -1.62
N LYS A 259 -6.44 14.66 -2.61
CA LYS A 259 -6.03 16.06 -2.40
C LYS A 259 -7.08 16.86 -1.61
N ASN A 260 -8.37 16.73 -1.96
CA ASN A 260 -9.44 17.63 -1.54
C ASN A 260 -10.41 17.04 -0.50
N SER A 261 -10.14 15.83 0.01
CA SER A 261 -11.04 15.08 0.89
C SER A 261 -11.46 15.81 2.18
N GLU A 262 -10.74 16.84 2.58
CA GLU A 262 -10.96 17.58 3.83
C GLU A 262 -11.51 19.00 3.63
N ASP A 263 -11.72 19.47 2.40
CA ASP A 263 -12.26 20.81 2.14
C ASP A 263 -13.79 20.79 2.05
N PHE A 264 -14.41 21.30 3.11
CA PHE A 264 -15.87 21.35 3.19
C PHE A 264 -16.48 22.38 2.20
N ASP A 265 -15.74 23.39 1.75
CA ASP A 265 -16.24 24.38 0.81
C ASP A 265 -16.65 23.78 -0.53
N TYR A 266 -15.89 22.81 -1.03
CA TYR A 266 -16.26 22.08 -2.24
C TYR A 266 -17.58 21.32 -2.08
N ILE A 267 -17.77 20.63 -0.95
CA ILE A 267 -19.01 19.92 -0.66
C ILE A 267 -20.19 20.90 -0.56
N TYR A 268 -19.98 22.02 0.10
CA TYR A 268 -21.01 23.05 0.21
C TYR A 268 -21.43 23.57 -1.16
N ARG A 269 -20.49 24.02 -2.00
CA ARG A 269 -20.79 24.54 -3.34
C ARG A 269 -21.43 23.49 -4.25
N ALA A 270 -20.85 22.28 -4.29
CA ALA A 270 -21.41 21.18 -5.06
C ALA A 270 -22.82 20.80 -4.62
N TYR A 271 -23.10 20.84 -3.31
CA TYR A 271 -24.44 20.53 -2.82
C TYR A 271 -25.45 21.66 -3.05
N CYS A 272 -25.02 22.93 -3.07
CA CYS A 272 -25.86 24.04 -3.52
C CYS A 272 -26.32 23.84 -4.97
N ASP A 273 -25.45 23.30 -5.82
CA ASP A 273 -25.83 22.96 -7.20
C ASP A 273 -26.77 21.74 -7.27
N VAL A 274 -26.64 20.76 -6.40
CA VAL A 274 -27.64 19.68 -6.25
C VAL A 274 -29.01 20.26 -5.90
N ILE A 275 -29.09 21.21 -4.96
CA ILE A 275 -30.34 21.84 -4.58
C ILE A 275 -30.99 22.56 -5.79
N LYS A 276 -30.20 23.23 -6.64
CA LYS A 276 -30.69 23.87 -7.86
C LYS A 276 -31.22 22.88 -8.90
N ASN A 277 -30.60 21.71 -8.97
CA ASN A 277 -30.90 20.67 -9.94
C ASN A 277 -31.86 19.58 -9.43
N THR A 278 -32.55 19.81 -8.32
CA THR A 278 -33.54 18.87 -7.76
C THR A 278 -34.79 19.61 -7.33
N LYS A 279 -35.97 18.98 -7.46
CA LYS A 279 -37.23 19.54 -6.92
C LYS A 279 -37.23 19.38 -5.39
N PRO A 280 -37.61 20.41 -4.61
CA PRO A 280 -37.50 20.42 -3.13
C PRO A 280 -38.13 19.19 -2.45
N ASP A 281 -39.29 18.75 -2.91
CA ASP A 281 -40.07 17.67 -2.31
C ASP A 281 -39.92 16.30 -3.07
N SER A 282 -38.90 16.18 -3.92
CA SER A 282 -38.69 14.95 -4.68
C SER A 282 -37.96 13.87 -3.84
N GLU A 283 -38.22 12.61 -4.16
CA GLU A 283 -37.47 11.48 -3.56
C GLU A 283 -35.98 11.59 -3.89
N LEU A 284 -35.64 12.02 -5.12
CA LEU A 284 -34.25 12.27 -5.51
C LEU A 284 -33.55 13.22 -4.51
N LYS A 285 -34.18 14.36 -4.18
CA LYS A 285 -33.64 15.31 -3.21
C LYS A 285 -33.49 14.66 -1.83
N ALA A 286 -34.49 13.89 -1.40
CA ALA A 286 -34.43 13.18 -0.11
C ALA A 286 -33.30 12.15 -0.05
N ARG A 287 -32.99 11.44 -1.16
CA ARG A 287 -31.85 10.50 -1.25
C ARG A 287 -30.51 11.24 -1.08
N TYR A 288 -30.34 12.39 -1.76
CA TYR A 288 -29.17 13.25 -1.58
C TYR A 288 -29.04 13.77 -0.13
N ASP A 289 -30.14 14.20 0.47
CA ASP A 289 -30.16 14.71 1.86
C ASP A 289 -29.74 13.64 2.88
N ARG A 290 -30.19 12.38 2.70
CA ARG A 290 -29.76 11.25 3.52
C ARG A 290 -28.25 11.00 3.40
N LYS A 291 -27.67 11.14 2.17
CA LYS A 291 -26.23 11.04 1.92
C LYS A 291 -25.44 12.19 2.53
N LEU A 292 -25.94 13.42 2.45
CA LEU A 292 -25.34 14.59 3.09
C LEU A 292 -25.26 14.40 4.61
N LEU A 293 -26.36 13.99 5.26
CA LEU A 293 -26.37 13.70 6.69
C LEU A 293 -25.39 12.55 7.06
N GLY A 294 -25.26 11.56 6.19
CA GLY A 294 -24.25 10.51 6.31
C GLY A 294 -22.84 11.08 6.27
N TYR A 295 -22.51 11.88 5.28
CA TYR A 295 -21.21 12.52 5.11
C TYR A 295 -20.86 13.43 6.31
N LEU A 296 -21.78 14.25 6.77
CA LEU A 296 -21.57 15.10 7.94
C LEU A 296 -21.27 14.27 9.20
N ALA A 297 -21.93 13.12 9.35
CA ALA A 297 -21.76 12.24 10.50
C ALA A 297 -20.47 11.40 10.48
N SER A 298 -20.05 10.92 9.30
CA SER A 298 -18.90 10.01 9.13
C SER A 298 -17.59 10.73 8.86
N THR A 299 -17.63 11.91 8.23
CA THR A 299 -16.44 12.65 7.79
C THR A 299 -16.25 13.95 8.55
N VAL A 300 -17.25 14.85 8.52
CA VAL A 300 -17.12 16.20 9.08
C VAL A 300 -17.05 16.19 10.62
N ALA A 301 -17.92 15.48 11.29
CA ALA A 301 -17.95 15.47 12.76
C ALA A 301 -16.68 14.84 13.38
N PRO A 302 -16.10 13.75 12.85
CA PRO A 302 -14.78 13.28 13.26
C PRO A 302 -13.65 14.29 12.99
N ALA A 303 -13.64 14.97 11.84
CA ALA A 303 -12.65 15.99 11.52
C ALA A 303 -12.68 17.15 12.51
N ILE A 304 -13.87 17.69 12.83
CA ILE A 304 -14.06 18.73 13.85
C ILE A 304 -13.53 18.26 15.22
N ARG A 305 -13.72 16.99 15.57
CA ARG A 305 -13.21 16.42 16.82
C ARG A 305 -11.69 16.39 16.90
N THR A 306 -11.01 16.07 15.78
CA THR A 306 -9.56 15.85 15.75
C THR A 306 -8.77 17.11 15.49
N LYS A 307 -9.29 18.01 14.66
CA LYS A 307 -8.67 19.29 14.32
C LYS A 307 -9.15 20.35 15.29
N ASN A 308 -8.32 20.70 16.27
CA ASN A 308 -8.60 21.78 17.24
C ASN A 308 -8.40 23.17 16.61
N ASP A 309 -8.65 23.29 15.30
CA ASP A 309 -8.37 24.49 14.53
C ASP A 309 -9.55 25.45 14.58
N GLY A 310 -9.32 26.64 15.11
CA GLY A 310 -10.33 27.72 15.15
C GLY A 310 -10.83 28.18 13.78
N LYS A 311 -10.18 27.80 12.68
CA LYS A 311 -10.62 28.05 11.31
C LYS A 311 -11.96 27.41 11.00
N TRP A 312 -12.24 26.20 11.49
CA TRP A 312 -13.54 25.55 11.31
C TRP A 312 -14.70 26.30 11.96
N LYS A 313 -14.44 27.03 13.06
CA LYS A 313 -15.50 27.73 13.82
C LYS A 313 -16.10 28.91 13.08
N ARG A 314 -15.32 29.63 12.27
CA ARG A 314 -15.76 30.89 11.64
C ARG A 314 -16.15 30.71 10.17
N ALA A 315 -15.48 29.81 9.45
CA ALA A 315 -15.67 29.72 8.01
C ALA A 315 -16.97 29.01 7.60
N TYR A 316 -17.40 27.96 8.32
CA TYR A 316 -18.43 27.04 7.81
C TYR A 316 -19.77 27.03 8.58
N SER A 317 -19.92 27.78 9.68
CA SER A 317 -21.17 27.74 10.46
C SER A 317 -22.40 28.19 9.68
N LYS A 318 -22.23 29.20 8.82
CA LYS A 318 -23.31 29.69 7.94
C LYS A 318 -23.67 28.68 6.88
N GLN A 319 -22.65 28.10 6.23
CA GLN A 319 -22.79 27.06 5.21
C GLN A 319 -23.48 25.79 5.76
N PHE A 320 -23.12 25.36 6.96
CA PHE A 320 -23.83 24.24 7.63
C PHE A 320 -25.29 24.55 7.85
N SER A 321 -25.60 25.79 8.31
CA SER A 321 -26.97 26.20 8.55
C SER A 321 -27.79 26.21 7.25
N GLU A 322 -27.26 26.77 6.18
CA GLU A 322 -27.90 26.83 4.88
C GLU A 322 -28.23 25.46 4.33
N LEU A 323 -27.23 24.54 4.28
CA LEU A 323 -27.44 23.18 3.77
C LEU A 323 -28.45 22.39 4.62
N LEU A 324 -28.31 22.45 5.95
CA LEU A 324 -29.15 21.66 6.84
C LEU A 324 -30.58 22.17 6.94
N THR A 325 -30.81 23.49 6.70
CA THR A 325 -32.16 24.07 6.62
C THR A 325 -32.86 23.64 5.31
N SER A 326 -32.13 23.31 4.25
CA SER A 326 -32.72 22.86 2.99
C SER A 326 -33.20 21.39 3.02
N ILE A 327 -32.89 20.63 4.08
CA ILE A 327 -33.29 19.23 4.25
C ILE A 327 -34.75 19.19 4.75
N SER A 328 -35.57 18.35 4.12
CA SER A 328 -36.95 18.17 4.48
C SER A 328 -37.13 17.56 5.88
N ASP A 329 -38.25 17.94 6.55
CA ASP A 329 -38.60 17.41 7.88
C ASP A 329 -38.76 15.88 7.89
N ASP A 330 -39.20 15.27 6.79
CA ASP A 330 -39.38 13.83 6.68
C ASP A 330 -38.06 13.10 6.70
N VAL A 331 -37.02 13.59 6.00
CA VAL A 331 -35.66 13.05 6.09
C VAL A 331 -35.12 13.13 7.52
N TYR A 332 -35.44 14.20 8.26
CA TYR A 332 -35.09 14.33 9.67
C TYR A 332 -35.83 13.31 10.56
N LYS A 333 -37.12 13.05 10.29
CA LYS A 333 -37.91 12.05 11.03
C LYS A 333 -37.32 10.64 10.87
N ASP A 334 -36.93 10.27 9.66
CA ASP A 334 -36.40 8.94 9.33
C ASP A 334 -34.95 8.73 9.74
N THR A 335 -34.22 9.79 10.05
CA THR A 335 -32.80 9.66 10.37
C THR A 335 -32.54 9.32 11.84
N THR A 336 -31.36 8.80 12.17
CA THR A 336 -31.00 8.42 13.55
C THR A 336 -30.94 9.61 14.50
N ALA A 337 -31.25 9.38 15.80
CA ALA A 337 -31.17 10.42 16.83
C ALA A 337 -29.76 11.08 16.91
N TYR A 338 -28.71 10.34 16.58
CA TYR A 338 -27.36 10.90 16.50
C TYR A 338 -27.24 11.94 15.39
N LYS A 339 -27.65 11.63 14.16
CA LYS A 339 -27.61 12.53 13.01
C LYS A 339 -28.46 13.77 13.25
N ARG A 340 -29.66 13.62 13.82
CA ARG A 340 -30.53 14.77 14.22
C ARG A 340 -29.83 15.72 15.21
N LYS A 341 -29.29 15.19 16.31
CA LYS A 341 -28.55 16.00 17.30
C LYS A 341 -27.30 16.66 16.72
N LEU A 342 -26.65 15.98 15.78
CA LEU A 342 -25.49 16.53 15.06
C LEU A 342 -25.92 17.71 14.18
N ALA A 343 -26.96 17.56 13.37
CA ALA A 343 -27.48 18.61 12.50
C ALA A 343 -27.87 19.87 13.32
N VAL A 344 -28.63 19.72 14.39
CA VAL A 344 -28.97 20.83 15.30
C VAL A 344 -27.75 21.54 15.87
N ALA A 345 -26.70 20.78 16.22
CA ALA A 345 -25.47 21.35 16.75
C ALA A 345 -24.66 22.09 15.69
N LEU A 346 -24.64 21.60 14.43
CA LEU A 346 -24.00 22.25 13.29
C LEU A 346 -24.73 23.52 12.89
N MET A 347 -26.06 23.48 12.75
CA MET A 347 -26.88 24.65 12.47
C MET A 347 -26.68 25.78 13.51
N ALA A 348 -26.59 25.43 14.78
CA ALA A 348 -26.32 26.37 15.87
C ALA A 348 -24.84 26.84 15.94
N GLY A 349 -23.97 26.41 15.02
CA GLY A 349 -22.52 26.69 15.08
C GLY A 349 -21.81 26.17 16.32
N ASN A 350 -22.43 25.25 17.07
CA ASN A 350 -21.89 24.72 18.34
C ASN A 350 -20.95 23.55 18.11
N LEU A 351 -19.74 23.86 17.56
CA LEU A 351 -18.74 22.84 17.22
C LEU A 351 -18.21 22.06 18.46
N ALA A 352 -18.25 22.68 19.63
CA ALA A 352 -17.91 21.97 20.88
C ALA A 352 -18.90 20.81 21.16
N ARG A 353 -20.20 21.03 20.91
CA ARG A 353 -21.25 20.02 21.00
C ARG A 353 -21.08 18.96 19.91
N VAL A 354 -20.74 19.35 18.67
CA VAL A 354 -20.44 18.43 17.57
C VAL A 354 -19.27 17.49 17.96
N ALA A 355 -18.16 18.06 18.42
CA ALA A 355 -17.02 17.27 18.88
C ALA A 355 -17.36 16.32 20.04
N LYS A 356 -18.24 16.75 20.98
CA LYS A 356 -18.71 15.91 22.07
C LYS A 356 -19.59 14.75 21.57
N LEU A 357 -20.50 15.03 20.62
CA LEU A 357 -21.35 14.00 20.02
C LEU A 357 -20.53 12.96 19.25
N ALA A 358 -19.60 13.40 18.42
CA ALA A 358 -18.68 12.53 17.68
C ALA A 358 -17.80 11.68 18.62
N ARG A 359 -17.30 12.27 19.72
CA ARG A 359 -16.54 11.55 20.74
C ARG A 359 -17.39 10.47 21.42
N ASN A 360 -18.63 10.79 21.77
CA ASN A 360 -19.52 9.85 22.43
C ASN A 360 -19.96 8.71 21.51
N LYS A 361 -20.23 8.99 20.23
CA LYS A 361 -20.50 7.94 19.21
C LYS A 361 -19.29 7.04 19.05
N ASN A 362 -18.10 7.59 18.88
CA ASN A 362 -16.86 6.80 18.79
C ASN A 362 -16.64 5.95 20.05
N TYR A 363 -16.92 6.48 21.23
CA TYR A 363 -16.80 5.73 22.50
C TYR A 363 -17.80 4.56 22.58
N ARG A 364 -19.05 4.80 22.17
CA ARG A 364 -20.08 3.72 22.12
C ARG A 364 -19.72 2.64 21.11
N ASN A 365 -19.27 3.04 19.94
CA ASN A 365 -18.80 2.10 18.90
C ASN A 365 -17.60 1.29 19.40
N MET A 366 -16.68 1.95 20.12
CA MET A 366 -15.54 1.28 20.75
C MET A 366 -15.97 0.27 21.82
N LEU A 367 -16.96 0.60 22.65
CA LEU A 367 -17.49 -0.33 23.65
C LEU A 367 -18.22 -1.50 22.99
N ALA A 368 -19.06 -1.26 22.00
CA ALA A 368 -19.75 -2.31 21.25
C ALA A 368 -18.76 -3.26 20.55
N TYR A 369 -17.70 -2.72 19.97
CA TYR A 369 -16.61 -3.50 19.39
C TYR A 369 -15.85 -4.30 20.46
N ALA A 370 -15.61 -3.71 21.63
CA ALA A 370 -14.90 -4.32 22.73
C ALA A 370 -15.63 -5.56 23.29
N VAL A 371 -16.97 -5.47 23.36
CA VAL A 371 -17.81 -6.59 23.86
C VAL A 371 -17.81 -7.76 22.85
N LYS A 372 -17.72 -7.46 21.56
CA LYS A 372 -17.78 -8.46 20.47
C LYS A 372 -16.42 -9.06 20.08
N ASN A 373 -15.28 -8.48 20.51
CA ASN A 373 -13.96 -8.86 20.05
C ASN A 373 -12.94 -9.02 21.19
N PRO A 374 -12.21 -10.14 21.26
CA PRO A 374 -11.14 -10.35 22.26
C PRO A 374 -9.95 -9.37 22.10
N ARG A 375 -9.91 -8.57 21.02
CA ARG A 375 -8.91 -7.51 20.77
C ARG A 375 -9.08 -6.23 21.62
N PHE A 376 -10.01 -6.21 22.57
CA PHE A 376 -10.22 -5.09 23.52
C PHE A 376 -8.92 -4.69 24.25
N ILE A 377 -8.14 -5.68 24.68
CA ILE A 377 -6.86 -5.45 25.37
C ILE A 377 -5.89 -4.65 24.51
N THR A 378 -5.87 -4.88 23.21
CA THR A 378 -5.00 -4.13 22.27
C THR A 378 -5.40 -2.65 22.21
N LYS A 379 -6.70 -2.37 22.20
CA LYS A 379 -7.21 -0.98 22.16
C LYS A 379 -7.01 -0.27 23.50
N ALA A 380 -7.11 -0.98 24.63
CA ALA A 380 -6.76 -0.43 25.96
C ALA A 380 -5.27 -0.06 26.04
N LYS A 381 -4.38 -0.90 25.50
CA LYS A 381 -2.94 -0.61 25.42
C LYS A 381 -2.64 0.64 24.58
N ASP A 382 -3.28 0.82 23.43
CA ASP A 382 -3.12 2.01 22.59
C ASP A 382 -3.61 3.28 23.32
N ILE A 383 -4.73 3.21 24.02
CA ILE A 383 -5.22 4.33 24.86
C ILE A 383 -4.21 4.68 25.95
N MET A 384 -3.67 3.68 26.66
CA MET A 384 -2.64 3.87 27.68
C MET A 384 -1.39 4.52 27.09
N TYR A 385 -0.93 4.06 25.91
CA TYR A 385 0.19 4.62 25.18
C TYR A 385 -0.02 6.10 24.89
N ARG A 386 -1.09 6.46 24.18
CA ARG A 386 -1.39 7.83 23.74
C ARG A 386 -1.77 8.78 24.88
N LYS A 387 -2.56 8.34 25.84
CA LYS A 387 -3.15 9.22 26.88
C LYS A 387 -2.33 9.32 28.14
N ARG A 388 -1.51 8.29 28.44
CA ARG A 388 -0.71 8.24 29.67
C ARG A 388 0.79 8.26 29.37
N TYR A 389 1.33 7.23 28.68
CA TYR A 389 2.78 7.09 28.55
C TYR A 389 3.42 8.18 27.68
N ALA A 390 2.79 8.53 26.53
CA ALA A 390 3.29 9.60 25.65
C ALA A 390 3.27 11.00 26.28
N LYS A 391 2.62 11.17 27.46
CA LYS A 391 2.60 12.43 28.21
C LYS A 391 3.56 12.47 29.40
N GLN A 392 4.18 11.33 29.74
CA GLN A 392 5.16 11.25 30.82
C GLN A 392 6.53 11.70 30.31
N PRO A 393 7.45 12.16 31.19
CA PRO A 393 8.81 12.50 30.81
C PRO A 393 9.52 11.35 30.09
N VAL A 394 10.39 11.66 29.15
CA VAL A 394 11.33 10.69 28.54
C VAL A 394 12.30 10.22 29.61
N MET A 395 12.81 9.04 29.50
CA MET A 395 13.81 8.43 30.38
C MET A 395 15.16 8.55 29.66
N ASP A 396 15.99 9.53 30.07
CA ASP A 396 17.14 10.01 29.31
C ASP A 396 18.27 8.98 29.15
N ASN A 397 18.35 7.99 30.04
CA ASN A 397 19.35 6.92 30.01
C ASN A 397 18.80 5.59 29.42
N VAL A 398 17.57 5.54 28.93
CA VAL A 398 16.97 4.30 28.43
C VAL A 398 17.16 4.15 26.93
N VAL A 399 17.66 2.98 26.54
CA VAL A 399 17.79 2.55 25.13
C VAL A 399 16.88 1.36 24.88
N LEU A 400 16.01 1.49 23.89
CA LEU A 400 15.07 0.43 23.47
C LEU A 400 15.56 -0.22 22.16
N PHE A 401 15.82 -1.52 22.21
CA PHE A 401 16.29 -2.31 21.06
C PHE A 401 15.23 -3.27 20.54
N GLU A 402 15.15 -3.41 19.21
CA GLU A 402 14.32 -4.43 18.54
C GLU A 402 15.02 -4.89 17.26
N SER A 403 15.11 -6.20 17.04
CA SER A 403 15.47 -6.82 15.77
C SER A 403 14.33 -7.67 15.24
N PHE A 404 14.03 -7.54 13.94
CA PHE A 404 13.03 -8.32 13.23
C PHE A 404 11.70 -8.49 13.99
N PHE A 405 11.16 -7.37 14.48
CA PHE A 405 9.91 -7.33 15.26
C PHE A 405 9.96 -8.11 16.59
N GLY A 406 11.14 -8.24 17.19
CA GLY A 406 11.37 -8.95 18.45
C GLY A 406 11.54 -10.46 18.32
N LYS A 407 11.76 -10.97 17.12
CA LYS A 407 11.89 -12.42 16.86
C LYS A 407 13.25 -13.00 17.22
N SER A 408 14.32 -12.20 17.10
CA SER A 408 15.70 -12.66 17.36
C SER A 408 16.53 -11.60 18.06
N TYR A 409 17.58 -12.07 18.74
CA TYR A 409 18.68 -11.25 19.23
C TYR A 409 19.80 -11.30 18.20
N SER A 410 19.81 -10.37 17.25
CA SER A 410 20.66 -10.39 16.08
C SER A 410 20.77 -9.06 15.39
N ASP A 411 21.47 -9.03 14.26
CA ASP A 411 21.56 -7.90 13.34
C ASP A 411 22.18 -6.64 14.01
N SER A 412 22.22 -5.54 13.30
CA SER A 412 22.84 -4.28 13.76
C SER A 412 22.45 -3.84 15.18
N PRO A 413 21.19 -3.98 15.64
CA PRO A 413 20.86 -3.65 17.03
C PRO A 413 21.60 -4.49 18.08
N LYS A 414 21.92 -5.79 17.80
CA LYS A 414 22.72 -6.62 18.70
C LYS A 414 24.14 -6.04 18.86
N TYR A 415 24.81 -5.76 17.75
CA TYR A 415 26.18 -5.28 17.77
C TYR A 415 26.31 -3.89 18.38
N ILE A 416 25.32 -2.99 18.12
CA ILE A 416 25.24 -1.69 18.79
C ILE A 416 25.03 -1.87 20.30
N PHE A 417 24.17 -2.81 20.73
CA PHE A 417 23.94 -3.08 22.16
C PHE A 417 25.21 -3.59 22.85
N GLU A 418 25.90 -4.55 22.27
CA GLU A 418 27.13 -5.10 22.82
C GLU A 418 28.21 -4.02 22.91
N LYS A 419 28.46 -3.30 21.82
CA LYS A 419 29.45 -2.24 21.76
C LYS A 419 29.13 -1.06 22.68
N LEU A 420 27.85 -0.69 22.84
CA LEU A 420 27.41 0.37 23.74
C LEU A 420 27.75 0.02 25.20
N ASN A 421 27.56 -1.23 25.62
CA ASN A 421 27.91 -1.67 26.97
C ASN A 421 29.41 -1.79 27.19
N GLU A 422 30.19 -2.13 26.15
CA GLU A 422 31.66 -2.07 26.20
C GLU A 422 32.17 -0.64 26.38
N MET A 423 31.67 0.31 25.57
CA MET A 423 32.12 1.70 25.60
C MET A 423 31.67 2.46 26.85
N TYR A 424 30.48 2.18 27.35
CA TYR A 424 29.85 2.93 28.45
C TYR A 424 29.24 1.98 29.49
N PRO A 425 30.05 1.22 30.24
CA PRO A 425 29.57 0.26 31.23
C PRO A 425 28.60 0.90 32.24
N GLY A 426 27.38 0.39 32.33
CA GLY A 426 26.41 0.84 33.34
C GLY A 426 25.79 2.23 33.12
N LYS A 427 26.16 2.98 32.07
CA LYS A 427 25.62 4.32 31.79
C LYS A 427 24.15 4.25 31.32
N TYR A 428 23.79 3.27 30.55
CA TYR A 428 22.48 3.14 29.93
C TYR A 428 21.67 1.97 30.50
N GLU A 429 20.38 2.17 30.71
CA GLU A 429 19.39 1.09 30.95
C GLU A 429 18.93 0.52 29.61
N CYS A 430 19.42 -0.65 29.24
CA CYS A 430 19.07 -1.31 28.00
C CYS A 430 17.77 -2.13 28.15
N VAL A 431 16.89 -1.99 27.19
CA VAL A 431 15.62 -2.72 27.14
C VAL A 431 15.49 -3.40 25.77
N TRP A 432 15.40 -4.72 25.75
CA TRP A 432 15.21 -5.51 24.55
C TRP A 432 13.76 -5.97 24.39
N ILE A 433 13.23 -5.81 23.17
CA ILE A 433 11.96 -6.37 22.77
C ILE A 433 12.24 -7.75 22.19
N LEU A 434 11.77 -8.81 22.89
CA LEU A 434 11.98 -10.21 22.50
C LEU A 434 10.71 -11.03 22.74
N GLU A 435 10.33 -11.88 21.79
CA GLU A 435 9.20 -12.81 21.92
C GLU A 435 9.49 -13.93 22.90
N LYS A 436 10.74 -14.43 22.91
CA LYS A 436 11.23 -15.48 23.80
C LYS A 436 12.31 -14.89 24.72
N LYS A 437 12.40 -15.45 25.93
CA LYS A 437 13.48 -15.11 26.84
C LYS A 437 14.80 -15.63 26.26
N THR A 438 15.76 -14.74 26.10
CA THR A 438 17.06 -15.01 25.48
C THR A 438 18.17 -14.66 26.47
N GLU A 439 19.24 -15.43 26.49
CA GLU A 439 20.45 -15.10 27.24
C GLU A 439 21.21 -13.98 26.54
N LEU A 440 21.56 -12.93 27.25
CA LEU A 440 22.25 -11.75 26.72
C LEU A 440 23.59 -11.58 27.40
N PRO A 441 24.63 -11.12 26.69
CA PRO A 441 25.98 -10.98 27.25
C PRO A 441 26.10 -9.83 28.28
N TYR A 442 25.17 -8.87 28.22
CA TYR A 442 25.08 -7.73 29.13
C TYR A 442 23.70 -7.61 29.77
N PRO A 443 23.59 -6.99 30.97
CA PRO A 443 22.32 -6.78 31.61
C PRO A 443 21.35 -5.95 30.75
N ALA A 444 20.17 -6.51 30.48
CA ALA A 444 19.10 -5.80 29.81
C ALA A 444 17.73 -6.32 30.27
N LYS A 445 16.76 -5.43 30.32
CA LYS A 445 15.39 -5.77 30.58
C LYS A 445 14.74 -6.33 29.31
N GLN A 446 14.17 -7.52 29.38
CA GLN A 446 13.47 -8.13 28.26
C GLN A 446 11.95 -7.93 28.37
N ILE A 447 11.33 -7.48 27.30
CA ILE A 447 9.88 -7.21 27.23
C ILE A 447 9.29 -7.80 25.94
N LYS A 448 8.02 -8.21 26.01
CA LYS A 448 7.32 -8.73 24.82
C LYS A 448 6.72 -7.59 24.00
N ARG A 449 6.80 -7.71 22.69
CA ARG A 449 6.15 -6.79 21.74
C ARG A 449 4.65 -6.67 22.03
N PHE A 450 4.10 -5.48 21.87
CA PHE A 450 2.70 -5.14 22.15
C PHE A 450 2.23 -5.41 23.60
N SER A 451 3.14 -5.61 24.57
CA SER A 451 2.82 -5.61 25.99
C SER A 451 2.58 -4.20 26.54
N PHE A 452 2.06 -4.04 27.74
CA PHE A 452 2.01 -2.72 28.41
C PHE A 452 3.40 -2.11 28.62
N ALA A 453 4.38 -2.96 28.94
CA ALA A 453 5.78 -2.55 29.08
C ALA A 453 6.34 -2.03 27.74
N TYR A 454 6.04 -2.74 26.62
CA TYR A 454 6.41 -2.29 25.28
C TYR A 454 5.94 -0.86 25.00
N TYR A 455 4.66 -0.58 25.17
CA TYR A 455 4.11 0.76 24.93
C TYR A 455 4.65 1.82 25.90
N LYS A 456 4.99 1.42 27.15
CA LYS A 456 5.64 2.33 28.10
C LYS A 456 7.03 2.73 27.61
N TYR A 457 7.86 1.77 27.22
CA TYR A 457 9.23 2.06 26.76
C TYR A 457 9.26 2.69 25.39
N LEU A 458 8.39 2.28 24.46
CA LEU A 458 8.24 2.91 23.14
C LEU A 458 7.92 4.41 23.24
N ALA A 459 7.14 4.82 24.24
CA ALA A 459 6.80 6.22 24.49
C ALA A 459 7.90 7.01 25.20
N ARG A 460 8.73 6.34 26.01
CA ARG A 460 9.55 7.02 27.03
C ARG A 460 11.04 6.77 26.90
N ALA A 461 11.50 5.82 26.10
CA ALA A 461 12.93 5.63 25.87
C ALA A 461 13.51 6.85 25.15
N LYS A 462 14.68 7.32 25.62
CA LYS A 462 15.43 8.39 24.94
C LYS A 462 15.91 7.92 23.59
N TYR A 463 16.51 6.73 23.53
CA TYR A 463 17.07 6.15 22.32
C TYR A 463 16.27 4.93 21.90
N ILE A 464 16.00 4.82 20.60
CA ILE A 464 15.30 3.71 19.97
C ILE A 464 16.18 3.21 18.83
N VAL A 465 16.54 1.92 18.85
CA VAL A 465 17.43 1.29 17.86
C VAL A 465 16.73 0.08 17.26
N PHE A 466 16.19 0.24 16.06
CA PHE A 466 15.45 -0.80 15.35
C PHE A 466 16.07 -1.07 13.98
N ASN A 467 15.89 -2.30 13.47
CA ASN A 467 16.24 -2.66 12.10
C ASN A 467 15.03 -2.89 11.19
N SER A 468 13.84 -2.63 11.69
CA SER A 468 12.59 -2.87 10.98
C SER A 468 11.52 -1.87 11.39
N ARG A 469 10.48 -1.75 10.54
CA ARG A 469 9.46 -0.73 10.68
C ARG A 469 8.76 -0.77 12.04
N GLN A 470 8.59 0.38 12.64
CA GLN A 470 7.84 0.59 13.87
C GLN A 470 6.31 0.38 13.66
N PRO A 471 5.53 0.20 14.73
CA PRO A 471 4.06 0.09 14.62
C PRO A 471 3.43 1.33 13.98
N LYS A 472 2.34 1.15 13.22
CA LYS A 472 1.59 2.24 12.58
C LYS A 472 1.13 3.34 13.54
N ASN A 473 0.93 3.01 14.83
CA ASN A 473 0.51 3.95 15.88
C ASN A 473 1.66 4.58 16.66
N PHE A 474 2.89 4.42 16.19
CA PHE A 474 4.07 5.03 16.82
C PHE A 474 3.95 6.56 16.88
N ILE A 475 4.31 7.13 18.02
CA ILE A 475 4.32 8.58 18.25
C ILE A 475 5.76 9.00 18.50
N LYS A 476 6.40 9.58 17.49
CA LYS A 476 7.72 10.18 17.64
C LYS A 476 7.60 11.47 18.47
N ARG A 477 8.33 11.53 19.56
CA ARG A 477 8.47 12.74 20.36
C ARG A 477 9.75 13.48 19.97
N LYS A 478 9.79 14.79 20.20
CA LYS A 478 10.99 15.60 19.90
C LYS A 478 12.22 15.15 20.70
N GLU A 479 12.00 14.67 21.93
CA GLU A 479 13.06 14.23 22.83
C GLU A 479 13.59 12.83 22.51
N ASN A 480 12.84 11.99 21.80
CA ASN A 480 13.33 10.67 21.38
C ASN A 480 14.35 10.81 20.25
N VAL A 481 15.37 9.98 20.26
CA VAL A 481 16.33 9.78 19.16
C VAL A 481 16.09 8.40 18.58
N PHE A 482 15.74 8.35 17.31
CA PHE A 482 15.44 7.10 16.62
C PHE A 482 16.52 6.78 15.59
N LEU A 483 17.24 5.69 15.81
CA LEU A 483 18.18 5.10 14.88
C LEU A 483 17.50 3.90 14.20
N GLU A 484 17.23 4.02 12.90
CA GLU A 484 16.86 2.90 12.04
C GLU A 484 18.13 2.35 11.42
N THR A 485 18.45 1.10 11.71
CA THR A 485 19.65 0.47 11.14
C THR A 485 19.39 -0.19 9.80
N TRP A 486 18.12 -0.35 9.44
CA TRP A 486 17.69 -1.17 8.32
C TRP A 486 18.26 -2.60 8.43
N HIS A 487 18.14 -3.42 7.37
CA HIS A 487 18.51 -4.84 7.47
C HIS A 487 19.09 -5.42 6.17
N GLY A 488 19.65 -4.58 5.30
CA GLY A 488 20.39 -5.05 4.11
C GLY A 488 20.54 -4.01 3.02
N THR A 489 21.58 -4.16 2.21
CA THR A 489 21.77 -3.45 0.96
C THR A 489 20.62 -3.82 0.00
N PRO A 490 19.95 -2.85 -0.62
CA PRO A 490 18.75 -3.13 -1.42
C PRO A 490 19.10 -3.75 -2.77
N LEU A 491 18.77 -5.02 -2.96
CA LEU A 491 18.80 -5.69 -4.26
C LEU A 491 17.54 -5.38 -5.07
N LYS A 492 16.39 -5.44 -4.40
CA LYS A 492 15.05 -5.27 -5.00
C LYS A 492 14.58 -3.84 -4.86
N LYS A 493 13.81 -3.36 -5.84
CA LYS A 493 13.17 -2.04 -5.75
C LYS A 493 12.38 -1.88 -4.45
N LEU A 494 12.51 -0.73 -3.81
CA LEU A 494 11.91 -0.41 -2.52
C LEU A 494 10.90 0.73 -2.67
N VAL A 495 9.85 0.68 -1.93
CA VAL A 495 8.81 1.70 -1.65
C VAL A 495 8.46 2.58 -2.86
N TYR A 496 9.10 3.75 -3.02
CA TYR A 496 8.79 4.70 -4.10
C TYR A 496 9.41 4.32 -5.44
N ASP A 497 10.46 3.53 -5.44
CA ASP A 497 11.07 2.98 -6.65
C ASP A 497 10.31 1.74 -7.19
N MET A 498 9.33 1.22 -6.42
CA MET A 498 8.46 0.16 -6.91
C MET A 498 7.42 0.76 -7.86
N ASP A 499 7.35 0.24 -9.06
CA ASP A 499 6.34 0.62 -10.03
C ASP A 499 4.95 0.28 -9.48
N GLU A 500 4.81 -0.91 -8.89
CA GLU A 500 3.57 -1.39 -8.31
C GLU A 500 3.76 -2.05 -6.93
N VAL A 501 2.72 -1.99 -6.11
CA VAL A 501 2.68 -2.60 -4.77
C VAL A 501 1.71 -3.78 -4.79
N VAL A 502 2.20 -4.96 -5.17
CA VAL A 502 1.36 -6.16 -5.38
C VAL A 502 1.06 -6.92 -4.09
N SER A 503 2.08 -7.09 -3.23
CA SER A 503 2.02 -7.99 -2.06
C SER A 503 1.79 -7.29 -0.72
N ALA A 504 1.63 -5.97 -0.70
CA ALA A 504 1.50 -5.17 0.51
C ALA A 504 0.16 -4.44 0.60
N SER A 505 -0.11 -3.82 1.76
CA SER A 505 -1.28 -2.96 1.93
C SER A 505 -1.32 -1.88 0.84
N PRO A 506 -2.50 -1.56 0.26
CA PRO A 506 -2.68 -0.48 -0.71
C PRO A 506 -2.10 0.88 -0.27
N LEU A 507 -2.03 1.12 1.03
CA LEU A 507 -1.42 2.32 1.61
C LEU A 507 0.06 2.13 1.99
N TYR A 508 0.77 1.17 1.39
CA TYR A 508 2.14 0.83 1.74
C TYR A 508 3.08 2.04 1.62
N LYS A 509 3.09 2.72 0.48
CA LYS A 509 3.92 3.90 0.23
C LYS A 509 3.65 5.00 1.27
N ARG A 510 2.37 5.35 1.49
CA ARG A 510 1.96 6.33 2.50
C ARG A 510 2.38 5.94 3.92
N ASN A 511 2.14 4.69 4.30
CA ASN A 511 2.49 4.22 5.64
C ASN A 511 4.01 4.23 5.85
N PHE A 512 4.77 3.90 4.80
CA PHE A 512 6.22 3.95 4.84
C PHE A 512 6.73 5.37 4.99
N TYR A 513 6.20 6.32 4.22
CA TYR A 513 6.51 7.74 4.35
C TYR A 513 6.34 8.26 5.78
N ILE A 514 5.18 7.97 6.40
CA ILE A 514 4.91 8.38 7.78
C ILE A 514 5.95 7.77 8.75
N GLN A 515 6.36 6.55 8.51
CA GLN A 515 7.33 5.85 9.35
C GLN A 515 8.75 6.39 9.17
N SER A 516 9.20 6.61 7.93
CA SER A 516 10.54 7.16 7.65
C SER A 516 10.74 8.57 8.23
N ARG A 517 9.67 9.41 8.29
CA ARG A 517 9.71 10.72 8.96
C ARG A 517 10.00 10.62 10.46
N SER A 518 9.80 9.45 11.08
CA SER A 518 10.06 9.23 12.49
C SER A 518 11.53 8.90 12.80
N TRP A 519 12.32 8.50 11.81
CA TRP A 519 13.74 8.21 12.01
C TRP A 519 14.56 9.50 12.10
N ASP A 520 15.46 9.59 13.04
CA ASP A 520 16.40 10.71 13.14
C ASP A 520 17.71 10.39 12.41
N TYR A 521 18.09 9.10 12.41
CA TYR A 521 19.24 8.56 11.71
C TYR A 521 18.87 7.27 10.99
N LEU A 522 19.46 7.06 9.81
CA LEU A 522 19.36 5.84 9.03
C LEU A 522 20.77 5.36 8.67
N VAL A 523 21.05 4.07 8.83
CA VAL A 523 22.35 3.48 8.46
C VAL A 523 22.36 3.11 6.99
N ALA A 524 23.43 3.46 6.29
CA ALA A 524 23.75 2.99 4.94
C ALA A 524 25.10 2.29 4.93
N ALA A 525 25.15 1.10 4.33
CA ALA A 525 26.38 0.31 4.24
C ALA A 525 27.36 0.82 3.18
N ASN A 526 26.86 1.52 2.16
CA ASN A 526 27.62 1.97 0.99
C ASN A 526 26.93 3.15 0.29
N SER A 527 27.61 3.76 -0.69
CA SER A 527 27.08 4.89 -1.46
C SER A 527 25.82 4.55 -2.23
N PHE A 528 25.75 3.33 -2.75
CA PHE A 528 24.57 2.84 -3.45
C PHE A 528 23.33 2.79 -2.53
N SER A 529 23.47 2.26 -1.31
CA SER A 529 22.39 2.26 -0.32
C SER A 529 22.00 3.67 0.09
N ASP A 530 22.94 4.60 0.26
CA ASP A 530 22.69 6.01 0.58
C ASP A 530 21.79 6.67 -0.49
N GLU A 531 22.11 6.48 -1.77
CA GLU A 531 21.34 7.01 -2.90
C GLU A 531 19.94 6.39 -2.99
N VAL A 532 19.88 5.06 -2.92
CA VAL A 532 18.60 4.33 -2.99
C VAL A 532 17.70 4.71 -1.82
N PHE A 533 18.19 4.75 -0.60
CA PHE A 533 17.35 5.04 0.57
C PHE A 533 16.83 6.49 0.57
N LYS A 534 17.63 7.46 0.11
CA LYS A 534 17.16 8.84 -0.06
C LYS A 534 15.96 8.91 -0.99
N ARG A 535 16.05 8.26 -2.14
CA ARG A 535 15.00 8.26 -3.16
C ARG A 535 13.83 7.35 -2.76
N ALA A 536 14.12 6.08 -2.47
CA ALA A 536 13.09 5.07 -2.22
C ALA A 536 12.30 5.30 -0.93
N PHE A 537 12.87 5.95 0.07
CA PHE A 537 12.23 6.26 1.34
C PHE A 537 11.83 7.73 1.48
N ASP A 538 12.12 8.54 0.46
CA ASP A 538 11.98 9.99 0.52
C ASP A 538 12.65 10.55 1.79
N TYR A 539 13.88 10.10 2.08
CA TYR A 539 14.57 10.34 3.34
C TYR A 539 15.56 11.50 3.22
N ASP A 540 15.34 12.56 3.99
CA ASP A 540 16.05 13.85 3.94
C ASP A 540 16.86 14.17 5.21
N LYS A 541 16.97 13.20 6.14
CA LYS A 541 17.68 13.36 7.41
C LYS A 541 19.07 12.70 7.39
N PRO A 542 19.89 12.82 8.46
CA PRO A 542 21.24 12.27 8.51
C PRO A 542 21.30 10.77 8.20
N MET A 543 22.15 10.42 7.22
CA MET A 543 22.52 9.04 6.88
C MET A 543 23.87 8.72 7.51
N LEU A 544 23.94 7.63 8.27
CA LEU A 544 25.19 7.15 8.88
C LEU A 544 25.92 6.23 7.90
N LYS A 545 27.05 6.73 7.37
CA LYS A 545 27.81 6.12 6.26
C LYS A 545 29.02 5.33 6.80
N TYR A 546 28.76 4.35 7.65
CA TYR A 546 29.80 3.64 8.40
C TYR A 546 29.82 2.12 8.15
N GLY A 547 29.05 1.62 7.19
CA GLY A 547 28.80 0.19 7.09
C GLY A 547 27.65 -0.26 8.00
N TYR A 548 27.30 -1.56 7.93
CA TYR A 548 26.33 -2.14 8.86
C TYR A 548 27.00 -2.63 10.15
N PRO A 549 26.53 -2.20 11.35
CA PRO A 549 27.05 -2.71 12.62
C PRO A 549 27.12 -4.23 12.73
N ARG A 550 26.18 -4.96 12.09
CA ARG A 550 26.18 -6.43 12.07
C ARG A 550 27.39 -7.05 11.37
N ASN A 551 28.04 -6.31 10.46
CA ASN A 551 29.20 -6.78 9.71
C ASN A 551 30.53 -6.55 10.45
N ASP A 552 30.53 -5.81 11.56
CA ASP A 552 31.75 -5.59 12.37
C ASP A 552 32.43 -6.91 12.76
N ILE A 553 31.63 -7.97 13.03
CA ILE A 553 32.16 -9.29 13.40
C ILE A 553 33.01 -9.91 12.28
N LEU A 554 32.74 -9.59 11.02
CA LEU A 554 33.44 -10.12 9.85
C LEU A 554 34.86 -9.54 9.70
N HIS A 555 35.11 -8.39 10.32
CA HIS A 555 36.37 -7.65 10.28
C HIS A 555 37.18 -7.76 11.58
N ARG A 556 36.64 -8.48 12.60
CA ARG A 556 37.34 -8.64 13.88
C ARG A 556 38.68 -9.37 13.72
N PRO A 557 39.75 -8.93 14.45
CA PRO A 557 41.04 -9.64 14.42
C PRO A 557 40.99 -11.08 14.93
N ASP A 558 40.03 -11.40 15.82
CA ASP A 558 39.83 -12.71 16.43
C ASP A 558 38.72 -13.54 15.74
N LYS A 559 38.31 -13.14 14.53
CA LYS A 559 37.18 -13.76 13.78
C LYS A 559 37.36 -15.28 13.57
N ASP A 560 38.58 -15.73 13.35
CA ASP A 560 38.86 -17.17 13.13
C ASP A 560 38.63 -17.98 14.41
N LYS A 561 38.99 -17.44 15.58
CA LYS A 561 38.69 -18.05 16.86
C LYS A 561 37.18 -18.10 17.10
N ILE A 562 36.48 -16.99 16.82
CA ILE A 562 35.03 -16.93 16.92
C ILE A 562 34.36 -17.96 16.01
N ALA A 563 34.87 -18.13 14.78
CA ALA A 563 34.38 -19.13 13.84
C ALA A 563 34.57 -20.57 14.38
N ALA A 564 35.75 -20.88 14.97
CA ALA A 564 35.99 -22.17 15.57
C ALA A 564 35.04 -22.46 16.76
N ASP A 565 34.81 -21.47 17.62
CA ASP A 565 33.89 -21.59 18.75
C ASP A 565 32.44 -21.81 18.28
N ILE A 566 32.01 -21.15 17.19
CA ILE A 566 30.70 -21.34 16.58
C ILE A 566 30.56 -22.73 15.97
N LYS A 567 31.55 -23.22 15.17
CA LYS A 567 31.54 -24.57 14.61
C LYS A 567 31.38 -25.61 15.72
N LYS A 568 32.17 -25.48 16.80
CA LYS A 568 32.11 -26.37 17.97
C LYS A 568 30.72 -26.33 18.65
N LYS A 569 30.14 -25.16 18.84
CA LYS A 569 28.81 -24.98 19.45
C LYS A 569 27.71 -25.65 18.62
N ILE A 570 27.80 -25.58 17.31
CA ILE A 570 26.83 -26.19 16.38
C ILE A 570 27.08 -27.71 16.23
N GLY A 571 28.28 -28.19 16.50
CA GLY A 571 28.67 -29.59 16.36
C GLY A 571 29.10 -29.98 14.95
N ILE A 572 29.57 -29.01 14.15
CA ILE A 572 30.13 -29.26 12.82
C ILE A 572 31.57 -29.71 12.96
N PRO A 573 31.99 -30.84 12.31
CA PRO A 573 33.36 -31.32 12.34
C PRO A 573 34.38 -30.28 11.82
N GLU A 574 35.54 -30.17 12.46
CA GLU A 574 36.53 -29.14 12.14
C GLU A 574 37.11 -29.28 10.74
N ASP A 575 37.23 -30.55 10.25
CA ASP A 575 37.78 -30.92 8.96
C ASP A 575 36.82 -30.67 7.77
N LYS A 576 35.54 -30.38 8.03
CA LYS A 576 34.56 -30.13 6.98
C LYS A 576 34.55 -28.66 6.57
N LYS A 577 34.51 -28.42 5.26
CA LYS A 577 34.15 -27.14 4.66
C LYS A 577 32.63 -26.97 4.66
N ILE A 578 32.17 -25.73 4.74
CA ILE A 578 30.74 -25.40 4.93
C ILE A 578 30.18 -24.65 3.72
N ILE A 579 29.13 -25.19 3.15
CA ILE A 579 28.28 -24.50 2.16
C ILE A 579 27.08 -23.94 2.88
N LEU A 580 26.92 -22.61 2.86
CA LEU A 580 25.73 -21.93 3.37
C LEU A 580 24.71 -21.76 2.24
N TYR A 581 23.57 -22.43 2.32
CA TYR A 581 22.44 -22.24 1.41
C TYR A 581 21.41 -21.32 2.02
N ALA A 582 21.30 -20.10 1.49
CA ALA A 582 20.43 -19.03 2.00
C ALA A 582 19.49 -18.49 0.90
N PRO A 583 18.45 -19.26 0.50
CA PRO A 583 17.55 -18.86 -0.56
C PRO A 583 16.52 -17.82 -0.11
N THR A 584 16.05 -17.02 -1.05
CA THR A 584 14.88 -16.15 -0.87
C THR A 584 13.60 -16.97 -0.93
N TRP A 585 12.67 -16.63 -0.09
CA TRP A 585 11.30 -17.07 -0.14
C TRP A 585 10.57 -16.50 -1.38
N ARG A 586 9.59 -17.26 -1.91
CA ARG A 586 8.77 -16.85 -3.05
C ARG A 586 7.42 -16.32 -2.57
N ASP A 587 7.12 -15.08 -2.96
CA ASP A 587 5.90 -14.36 -2.54
C ASP A 587 4.62 -14.95 -3.18
N ASP A 588 4.76 -15.71 -4.28
CA ASP A 588 3.69 -16.30 -5.06
C ASP A 588 3.43 -17.80 -4.78
N GLU A 589 4.27 -18.45 -3.96
CA GLU A 589 4.07 -19.83 -3.58
C GLU A 589 3.26 -19.96 -2.27
N PHE A 590 1.94 -20.01 -2.36
CA PHE A 590 1.04 -20.21 -1.21
C PHE A 590 -0.13 -21.13 -1.54
N TYR A 591 -0.65 -21.85 -0.53
CA TYR A 591 -1.87 -22.65 -0.63
C TYR A 591 -3.14 -21.82 -0.38
N GLU A 592 -3.06 -20.91 0.60
CA GLU A 592 -4.07 -19.95 1.04
C GLU A 592 -3.37 -18.74 1.64
N ALA A 593 -4.05 -17.60 1.73
CA ALA A 593 -3.50 -16.41 2.39
C ALA A 593 -2.94 -16.74 3.78
N GLY A 594 -1.59 -16.67 3.91
CA GLY A 594 -0.87 -17.01 5.14
C GLY A 594 -0.41 -18.48 5.30
N LYS A 595 -0.68 -19.35 4.32
CA LYS A 595 -0.18 -20.74 4.29
C LYS A 595 0.69 -20.95 3.06
N TYR A 596 1.96 -20.80 3.23
CA TYR A 596 2.96 -20.81 2.17
C TYR A 596 3.43 -22.24 1.81
N LYS A 597 3.65 -22.47 0.51
CA LYS A 597 4.25 -23.67 -0.03
C LYS A 597 5.73 -23.39 -0.26
N PHE A 598 6.59 -24.30 0.13
CA PHE A 598 8.00 -24.28 -0.24
C PHE A 598 8.41 -25.67 -0.70
N THR A 599 9.02 -25.71 -1.86
CA THR A 599 9.67 -26.92 -2.36
C THR A 599 11.14 -26.62 -2.51
N LEU A 600 11.97 -27.33 -1.76
CA LEU A 600 13.42 -27.24 -1.91
C LEU A 600 13.78 -27.72 -3.33
N LYS A 601 14.39 -26.85 -4.11
CA LYS A 601 14.81 -27.17 -5.50
C LYS A 601 16.21 -27.77 -5.56
N LEU A 602 16.97 -27.65 -4.47
CA LEU A 602 18.29 -28.21 -4.31
C LEU A 602 18.19 -29.68 -3.91
N ASP A 603 18.79 -30.58 -4.68
CA ASP A 603 18.85 -32.02 -4.39
C ASP A 603 19.98 -32.31 -3.38
N LEU A 604 19.60 -32.33 -2.10
CA LEU A 604 20.55 -32.55 -0.98
C LEU A 604 21.14 -33.94 -0.95
N GLU A 605 20.39 -34.97 -1.38
CA GLU A 605 20.90 -36.35 -1.43
C GLU A 605 22.00 -36.48 -2.48
N LYS A 606 21.80 -35.85 -3.64
CA LYS A 606 22.81 -35.82 -4.70
C LYS A 606 24.05 -35.05 -4.24
N MET A 607 23.86 -33.87 -3.59
CA MET A 607 24.99 -33.12 -3.02
C MET A 607 25.77 -33.94 -1.98
N ARG A 608 25.06 -34.65 -1.08
CA ARG A 608 25.70 -35.51 -0.07
C ARG A 608 26.57 -36.56 -0.71
N ARG A 609 26.08 -37.25 -1.74
CA ARG A 609 26.83 -38.31 -2.45
C ARG A 609 28.07 -37.76 -3.13
N GLU A 610 28.01 -36.57 -3.72
CA GLU A 610 29.06 -36.00 -4.55
C GLU A 610 30.05 -35.09 -3.79
N LEU A 611 29.65 -34.50 -2.65
CA LEU A 611 30.43 -33.52 -1.91
C LEU A 611 30.62 -33.88 -0.42
N GLY A 612 29.91 -34.89 0.10
CA GLY A 612 29.84 -35.17 1.53
C GLY A 612 31.17 -35.59 2.18
N ASP A 613 32.16 -36.00 1.42
CA ASP A 613 33.51 -36.33 1.94
C ASP A 613 34.24 -35.05 2.41
N GLU A 614 34.01 -33.91 1.77
CA GLU A 614 34.73 -32.67 2.05
C GLU A 614 33.82 -31.58 2.67
N TYR A 615 32.54 -31.55 2.29
CA TYR A 615 31.64 -30.49 2.64
C TYR A 615 30.47 -30.93 3.50
N VAL A 616 29.89 -29.96 4.23
CA VAL A 616 28.55 -30.03 4.84
C VAL A 616 27.73 -28.83 4.41
N VAL A 617 26.40 -28.94 4.46
CA VAL A 617 25.48 -27.88 4.05
C VAL A 617 24.76 -27.33 5.26
N ILE A 618 24.82 -26.02 5.44
CA ILE A 618 23.94 -25.25 6.35
C ILE A 618 22.74 -24.73 5.56
N LEU A 619 21.54 -25.13 5.96
CA LEU A 619 20.30 -24.53 5.44
C LEU A 619 19.89 -23.33 6.28
N ARG A 620 19.79 -22.17 5.65
CA ARG A 620 19.29 -20.92 6.24
C ARG A 620 18.11 -20.41 5.44
N THR A 621 16.97 -21.06 5.56
CA THR A 621 15.74 -20.71 4.87
C THR A 621 14.88 -19.74 5.70
N HIS A 622 13.82 -19.21 5.11
CA HIS A 622 12.91 -18.33 5.83
C HIS A 622 12.18 -19.11 6.95
N TYR A 623 12.01 -18.50 8.12
CA TYR A 623 11.46 -19.14 9.32
C TYR A 623 10.04 -19.72 9.17
N PHE A 624 9.25 -19.29 8.17
CA PHE A 624 7.93 -19.87 7.87
C PHE A 624 8.01 -21.31 7.34
N ILE A 625 9.14 -21.68 6.77
CA ILE A 625 9.34 -22.96 6.11
C ILE A 625 10.36 -23.86 6.82
N ALA A 626 11.04 -23.31 7.83
CA ALA A 626 12.08 -24.02 8.58
C ALA A 626 11.67 -25.41 9.10
N ASP A 627 10.41 -25.52 9.55
CA ASP A 627 9.84 -26.77 10.12
C ASP A 627 9.28 -27.72 9.04
N LYS A 628 9.33 -27.35 7.75
CA LYS A 628 8.77 -28.15 6.65
C LYS A 628 9.82 -28.86 5.81
N ILE A 629 11.09 -28.57 6.04
CA ILE A 629 12.19 -29.21 5.32
C ILE A 629 12.59 -30.47 6.08
N ASP A 630 12.30 -31.62 5.48
CA ASP A 630 12.72 -32.93 6.02
C ASP A 630 14.16 -33.18 5.63
N VAL A 631 15.01 -33.33 6.63
CA VAL A 631 16.44 -33.69 6.49
C VAL A 631 16.75 -35.01 7.20
N THR A 632 15.74 -35.81 7.50
CA THR A 632 15.85 -37.08 8.19
C THR A 632 16.79 -38.00 7.41
N GLY A 633 17.80 -38.59 8.09
CA GLY A 633 18.80 -39.45 7.50
C GLY A 633 19.96 -38.74 6.79
N MET A 634 20.02 -37.39 6.88
CA MET A 634 21.10 -36.55 6.34
C MET A 634 21.76 -35.66 7.41
N GLU A 635 21.62 -36.00 8.69
CA GLU A 635 22.08 -35.18 9.82
C GLU A 635 23.63 -35.10 9.90
N ASP A 636 24.32 -35.96 9.22
CA ASP A 636 25.80 -35.95 9.05
C ASP A 636 26.25 -34.93 7.99
N PHE A 637 25.36 -34.53 7.08
CA PHE A 637 25.67 -33.65 5.96
C PHE A 637 24.91 -32.31 6.00
N VAL A 638 23.66 -32.31 6.49
CA VAL A 638 22.77 -31.13 6.45
C VAL A 638 22.46 -30.63 7.84
N TYR A 639 22.83 -29.39 8.12
CA TYR A 639 22.54 -28.67 9.36
C TYR A 639 21.42 -27.64 9.11
N ASN A 640 20.18 -27.91 9.56
CA ASN A 640 19.08 -26.94 9.42
C ASN A 640 19.16 -25.86 10.51
N LEU A 641 19.82 -24.76 10.16
CA LEU A 641 20.01 -23.59 11.02
C LEU A 641 19.07 -22.43 10.66
N SER A 642 17.91 -22.70 10.06
CA SER A 642 16.92 -21.69 9.70
C SER A 642 16.37 -20.89 10.90
N LYS A 643 16.51 -21.44 12.11
CA LYS A 643 16.12 -20.76 13.38
C LYS A 643 17.32 -20.21 14.17
N TYR A 644 18.52 -20.28 13.62
CA TYR A 644 19.70 -19.68 14.26
C TYR A 644 19.54 -18.16 14.30
N ASP A 645 19.86 -17.51 15.41
CA ASP A 645 19.50 -16.11 15.61
C ASP A 645 20.27 -15.17 14.67
N ASP A 646 21.58 -15.32 14.56
CA ASP A 646 22.45 -14.36 13.88
C ASP A 646 23.12 -14.94 12.62
N ILE A 647 22.74 -14.43 11.47
CA ILE A 647 23.28 -14.87 10.18
C ILE A 647 24.76 -14.48 9.99
N ALA A 648 25.22 -13.37 10.59
CA ALA A 648 26.61 -12.94 10.47
C ALA A 648 27.59 -13.98 11.11
N GLU A 649 27.16 -14.66 12.17
CA GLU A 649 27.89 -15.77 12.74
C GLU A 649 27.99 -16.97 11.77
N LEU A 650 26.94 -17.22 10.97
CA LEU A 650 26.96 -18.28 9.95
C LEU A 650 27.85 -17.91 8.76
N TYR A 651 27.94 -16.62 8.41
CA TYR A 651 28.88 -16.19 7.38
C TYR A 651 30.33 -16.48 7.77
N LEU A 652 30.70 -16.24 9.02
CA LEU A 652 32.07 -16.49 9.50
C LEU A 652 32.53 -17.92 9.29
N ILE A 653 31.64 -18.88 9.53
CA ILE A 653 31.98 -20.30 9.45
C ILE A 653 31.85 -20.92 8.04
N SER A 654 31.22 -20.21 7.10
CA SER A 654 30.90 -20.73 5.78
C SER A 654 32.02 -20.45 4.78
N ASP A 655 32.40 -21.44 3.99
CA ASP A 655 33.45 -21.35 2.98
C ASP A 655 32.87 -20.93 1.61
N ILE A 656 31.63 -21.34 1.31
CA ILE A 656 30.90 -21.02 0.07
C ILE A 656 29.49 -20.59 0.42
N LEU A 657 29.00 -19.54 -0.23
CA LEU A 657 27.59 -19.12 -0.17
C LEU A 657 26.85 -19.58 -1.44
N ILE A 658 25.73 -20.27 -1.29
CA ILE A 658 24.75 -20.49 -2.34
C ILE A 658 23.51 -19.67 -1.98
N THR A 659 23.12 -18.76 -2.86
CA THR A 659 21.94 -17.91 -2.66
C THR A 659 21.23 -17.64 -4.00
N ASP A 660 20.21 -16.79 -3.98
CA ASP A 660 19.49 -16.40 -5.18
C ASP A 660 19.26 -14.86 -5.19
N TYR A 661 18.03 -14.40 -4.99
CA TYR A 661 17.65 -12.97 -4.96
C TYR A 661 17.66 -12.37 -3.55
N SER A 662 18.50 -12.89 -2.67
CA SER A 662 18.63 -12.45 -1.29
C SER A 662 19.75 -11.43 -1.13
N SER A 663 19.54 -10.38 -0.35
CA SER A 663 20.57 -9.38 -0.03
C SER A 663 21.74 -9.90 0.84
N VAL A 664 21.70 -11.16 1.25
CA VAL A 664 22.76 -11.79 2.08
C VAL A 664 24.15 -11.77 1.42
N PHE A 665 24.20 -11.81 0.10
CA PHE A 665 25.46 -11.83 -0.63
C PHE A 665 26.25 -10.51 -0.54
N PHE A 666 25.56 -9.38 -0.33
CA PHE A 666 26.25 -8.11 -0.08
C PHE A 666 27.04 -8.13 1.22
N ASP A 667 26.46 -8.72 2.27
CA ASP A 667 27.14 -8.83 3.56
C ASP A 667 28.26 -9.89 3.50
N TYR A 668 27.98 -11.06 2.89
CA TYR A 668 28.94 -12.13 2.74
C TYR A 668 30.18 -11.72 1.93
N ALA A 669 30.03 -10.79 1.00
CA ALA A 669 31.11 -10.26 0.20
C ALA A 669 32.26 -9.65 1.02
N ASN A 670 32.01 -9.20 2.25
CA ASN A 670 33.03 -8.71 3.17
C ASN A 670 34.12 -9.76 3.47
N LEU A 671 33.81 -11.04 3.30
CA LEU A 671 34.77 -12.14 3.54
C LEU A 671 35.62 -12.49 2.30
N LYS A 672 35.28 -11.95 1.14
CA LYS A 672 35.90 -12.29 -0.16
C LYS A 672 35.93 -13.81 -0.44
N ARG A 673 34.88 -14.52 -0.02
CA ARG A 673 34.73 -15.98 -0.25
C ARG A 673 33.81 -16.26 -1.44
N PRO A 674 33.91 -17.42 -2.11
CA PRO A 674 33.11 -17.75 -3.28
C PRO A 674 31.60 -17.72 -3.05
N MET A 675 30.87 -17.29 -4.09
CA MET A 675 29.41 -17.28 -4.12
C MET A 675 28.87 -17.92 -5.38
N LEU A 676 27.78 -18.68 -5.27
CA LEU A 676 27.03 -19.25 -6.38
C LEU A 676 25.59 -18.75 -6.31
N PHE A 677 25.03 -18.37 -7.45
CA PHE A 677 23.67 -17.79 -7.51
C PHE A 677 22.72 -18.80 -8.16
N PHE A 678 21.95 -19.52 -7.32
CA PHE A 678 21.00 -20.54 -7.76
C PHE A 678 19.67 -19.89 -8.18
N THR A 679 19.55 -19.57 -9.47
CA THR A 679 18.51 -18.71 -10.03
C THR A 679 17.62 -19.44 -11.04
N TYR A 680 17.12 -20.62 -10.69
CA TYR A 680 16.29 -21.51 -11.54
C TYR A 680 15.02 -20.85 -12.09
N ASP A 681 14.61 -19.70 -11.60
CA ASP A 681 13.39 -18.94 -11.98
C ASP A 681 13.65 -17.45 -12.24
N LEU A 682 14.85 -17.11 -12.77
CA LEU A 682 15.34 -15.73 -12.92
C LEU A 682 14.36 -14.83 -13.71
N ASP A 683 13.89 -15.29 -14.87
CA ASP A 683 13.02 -14.48 -15.73
C ASP A 683 11.70 -14.14 -15.03
N LYS A 684 11.08 -15.14 -14.42
CA LYS A 684 9.85 -14.94 -13.65
C LYS A 684 10.04 -13.95 -12.49
N TYR A 685 11.17 -14.04 -11.80
CA TYR A 685 11.44 -13.21 -10.62
C TYR A 685 11.73 -11.75 -10.99
N ARG A 686 12.53 -11.55 -12.06
CA ARG A 686 12.90 -10.23 -12.58
C ARG A 686 11.70 -9.46 -13.12
N ASP A 687 10.90 -10.12 -13.98
CA ASP A 687 9.94 -9.43 -14.84
C ASP A 687 8.54 -9.31 -14.19
N VAL A 688 8.19 -10.22 -13.26
CA VAL A 688 6.82 -10.29 -12.71
C VAL A 688 6.74 -9.79 -11.26
N LEU A 689 7.78 -10.00 -10.41
CA LEU A 689 7.61 -9.81 -8.97
C LEU A 689 8.07 -8.45 -8.44
N ARG A 690 9.29 -7.96 -8.71
CA ARG A 690 9.77 -6.73 -8.04
C ARG A 690 10.76 -5.86 -8.80
N GLY A 691 11.43 -6.34 -9.82
CA GLY A 691 12.57 -5.64 -10.43
C GLY A 691 13.79 -5.50 -9.49
N PHE A 692 14.98 -5.38 -10.07
CA PHE A 692 16.24 -5.26 -9.35
C PHE A 692 16.88 -3.89 -9.56
N TYR A 693 17.73 -3.48 -8.63
CA TYR A 693 18.57 -2.28 -8.76
C TYR A 693 19.90 -2.52 -9.45
N ILE A 694 20.31 -3.78 -9.58
CA ILE A 694 21.55 -4.19 -10.25
C ILE A 694 21.25 -5.24 -11.30
N ASP A 695 22.16 -5.38 -12.26
CA ASP A 695 22.08 -6.42 -13.29
C ASP A 695 22.62 -7.74 -12.74
N MET A 696 21.72 -8.70 -12.52
CA MET A 696 22.09 -10.01 -11.98
C MET A 696 22.96 -10.85 -12.93
N GLU A 697 23.09 -10.50 -14.20
CA GLU A 697 23.94 -11.21 -15.14
C GLU A 697 25.36 -10.64 -15.21
N LYS A 698 25.54 -9.35 -14.85
CA LYS A 698 26.81 -8.64 -15.02
C LYS A 698 27.48 -8.21 -13.72
N ASP A 699 26.65 -7.82 -12.71
CA ASP A 699 27.17 -7.12 -11.54
C ASP A 699 27.44 -8.05 -10.35
N ILE A 700 27.07 -9.34 -10.40
CA ILE A 700 27.22 -10.28 -9.27
C ILE A 700 28.57 -10.99 -9.24
N PRO A 701 29.15 -11.24 -8.06
CA PRO A 701 30.50 -11.78 -7.91
C PRO A 701 30.55 -13.32 -7.93
N GLY A 702 29.86 -13.95 -8.88
CA GLY A 702 29.84 -15.41 -9.04
C GLY A 702 28.89 -15.87 -10.14
N PRO A 703 28.90 -17.15 -10.52
CA PRO A 703 28.09 -17.67 -11.60
C PRO A 703 26.61 -17.75 -11.25
N LEU A 704 25.74 -17.48 -12.23
CA LEU A 704 24.36 -17.94 -12.23
C LEU A 704 24.36 -19.45 -12.52
N VAL A 705 23.69 -20.22 -11.68
CA VAL A 705 23.50 -21.67 -11.81
C VAL A 705 22.01 -22.00 -11.70
N PHE A 706 21.56 -22.96 -12.49
CA PHE A 706 20.15 -23.27 -12.66
C PHE A 706 19.74 -24.65 -12.18
N THR A 707 20.73 -25.54 -12.01
CA THR A 707 20.54 -26.94 -11.62
C THR A 707 21.46 -27.35 -10.46
N THR A 708 21.09 -28.40 -9.74
CA THR A 708 21.96 -29.00 -8.69
C THR A 708 23.26 -29.52 -9.27
N ASP A 709 23.28 -30.01 -10.52
CA ASP A 709 24.48 -30.48 -11.19
C ASP A 709 25.47 -29.34 -11.40
N GLU A 710 25.03 -28.20 -11.91
CA GLU A 710 25.87 -27.02 -12.08
C GLU A 710 26.44 -26.51 -10.75
N ILE A 711 25.68 -26.62 -9.66
CA ILE A 711 26.17 -26.31 -8.31
C ILE A 711 27.29 -27.25 -7.92
N ILE A 712 27.09 -28.56 -8.05
CA ILE A 712 28.10 -29.58 -7.71
C ILE A 712 29.38 -29.38 -8.52
N ASP A 713 29.25 -29.17 -9.81
CA ASP A 713 30.38 -28.92 -10.71
C ASP A 713 31.12 -27.62 -10.34
N SER A 714 30.39 -26.56 -10.00
CA SER A 714 30.99 -25.31 -9.54
C SER A 714 31.72 -25.45 -8.21
N VAL A 715 31.17 -26.20 -7.25
CA VAL A 715 31.82 -26.49 -5.96
C VAL A 715 33.07 -27.31 -6.13
N LYS A 716 33.04 -28.35 -6.97
CA LYS A 716 34.23 -29.17 -7.28
C LYS A 716 35.34 -28.38 -7.94
N ASN A 717 35.00 -27.32 -8.68
CA ASN A 717 35.95 -26.47 -9.39
C ASN A 717 35.99 -25.04 -8.79
N ILE A 718 35.80 -24.92 -7.49
CA ILE A 718 35.55 -23.62 -6.83
C ILE A 718 36.73 -22.65 -6.96
N GLU A 719 37.96 -23.13 -7.04
CA GLU A 719 39.15 -22.29 -7.25
C GLU A 719 39.13 -21.65 -8.63
N ALA A 720 38.84 -22.42 -9.68
CA ALA A 720 38.72 -21.89 -11.06
C ALA A 720 37.54 -20.94 -11.20
N VAL A 721 36.41 -21.19 -10.50
CA VAL A 721 35.28 -20.28 -10.44
C VAL A 721 35.69 -18.96 -9.78
N SER A 722 36.41 -19.01 -8.67
CA SER A 722 36.90 -17.83 -7.95
C SER A 722 37.86 -17.00 -8.80
N GLU A 723 38.77 -17.62 -9.49
CA GLU A 723 39.72 -16.97 -10.42
C GLU A 723 38.97 -16.27 -11.57
N LYS A 724 38.00 -16.96 -12.16
CA LYS A 724 37.17 -16.40 -13.26
C LYS A 724 36.42 -15.16 -12.88
N TYR A 725 35.93 -15.06 -11.66
CA TYR A 725 35.09 -13.96 -11.17
C TYR A 725 35.87 -12.93 -10.33
N ALA A 726 37.19 -13.03 -10.20
CA ALA A 726 38.00 -12.18 -9.33
C ALA A 726 37.83 -10.70 -9.60
N ASP A 727 37.93 -10.25 -10.86
CA ASP A 727 37.80 -8.83 -11.24
C ASP A 727 36.41 -8.28 -10.97
N VAL A 728 35.36 -9.07 -11.25
CA VAL A 728 33.97 -8.69 -10.97
C VAL A 728 33.76 -8.60 -9.45
N TYR A 729 34.36 -9.55 -8.71
CA TYR A 729 34.28 -9.56 -7.25
C TYR A 729 34.95 -8.34 -6.62
N ASP A 730 36.13 -7.96 -7.10
CA ASP A 730 36.83 -6.77 -6.59
C ASP A 730 36.03 -5.49 -6.87
N THR A 731 35.49 -5.35 -8.07
CA THR A 731 34.60 -4.23 -8.41
C THR A 731 33.33 -4.21 -7.53
N PHE A 732 32.75 -5.38 -7.29
CA PHE A 732 31.59 -5.55 -6.41
C PHE A 732 31.94 -5.16 -4.96
N TYR A 733 33.08 -5.65 -4.47
CA TYR A 733 33.56 -5.35 -3.11
C TYR A 733 33.78 -3.84 -2.89
N GLU A 734 34.46 -3.18 -3.81
CA GLU A 734 34.68 -1.73 -3.73
C GLU A 734 33.35 -0.95 -3.71
N ARG A 735 32.41 -1.37 -4.54
CA ARG A 735 31.09 -0.70 -4.66
C ARG A 735 30.22 -0.90 -3.42
N PHE A 736 30.20 -2.09 -2.84
CA PHE A 736 29.21 -2.47 -1.82
C PHE A 736 29.78 -2.67 -0.42
N CYS A 737 31.08 -2.93 -0.26
CA CYS A 737 31.74 -3.18 1.03
C CYS A 737 32.75 -2.08 1.41
N GLY A 738 32.96 -1.06 0.57
CA GLY A 738 34.02 -0.08 0.75
C GLY A 738 33.93 0.79 2.02
N TRP A 739 32.78 0.84 2.70
CA TRP A 739 32.59 1.54 3.98
C TRP A 739 32.67 0.61 5.21
N GLU A 740 32.80 -0.68 4.98
CA GLU A 740 32.84 -1.69 6.03
C GLU A 740 34.26 -1.86 6.56
N ASP A 741 34.56 -1.31 7.72
CA ASP A 741 35.90 -1.32 8.35
C ASP A 741 35.92 -2.02 9.73
N GLY A 742 34.78 -2.58 10.17
CA GLY A 742 34.63 -3.23 11.46
C GLY A 742 34.37 -2.28 12.63
N HIS A 743 34.14 -0.99 12.37
CA HIS A 743 33.89 0.03 13.38
C HIS A 743 32.52 0.69 13.27
N ALA A 744 31.60 0.14 12.50
CA ALA A 744 30.28 0.71 12.24
C ALA A 744 29.48 0.89 13.54
N SER A 745 29.49 -0.08 14.45
CA SER A 745 28.84 0.02 15.77
C SER A 745 29.38 1.18 16.59
N GLU A 746 30.69 1.30 16.68
CA GLU A 746 31.37 2.36 17.45
C GLU A 746 31.05 3.74 16.89
N ASN A 747 31.13 3.90 15.57
CA ASN A 747 30.85 5.15 14.87
C ASN A 747 29.37 5.58 15.00
N CYS A 748 28.43 4.64 14.84
CA CYS A 748 27.02 4.89 15.10
C CYS A 748 26.77 5.34 16.56
N ILE A 749 27.42 4.69 17.53
CA ILE A 749 27.28 5.06 18.95
C ILE A 749 27.81 6.45 19.22
N LYS A 750 28.99 6.81 18.72
CA LYS A 750 29.58 8.15 18.90
C LYS A 750 28.68 9.24 18.31
N GLU A 751 28.01 8.98 17.22
CA GLU A 751 27.13 9.95 16.57
C GLU A 751 25.78 10.10 17.27
N VAL A 752 25.16 8.99 17.66
CA VAL A 752 23.76 8.95 18.12
C VAL A 752 23.62 9.16 19.63
N PHE A 753 24.55 8.64 20.46
CA PHE A 753 24.42 8.60 21.93
C PHE A 753 25.22 9.75 22.61
N LYS A 754 24.80 10.96 22.32
CA LYS A 754 25.38 12.20 22.84
C LYS A 754 24.82 12.58 24.21
#